data_d1e3b6f558cab7580261feb1a7d9d074
#
_entry.id   d1e3b6f558cab7580261feb1a7d9d074
#
_cell.length_a   1.000
_cell.length_b   1.000
_cell.length_c   1.000
_cell.angle_alpha   90.00
_cell.angle_beta   90.00
_cell.angle_gamma   90.00
#
_symmetry.space_group_name_H-M   'P 1'
#
loop_
_entity.id
_entity.type
_entity.pdbx_description
1 polymer ?
#
loop_
_entity_poly.entity_id
_entity_poly.type
_entity_poly.pdbx_seq_one_letter_code
_entity_poly.pdbx_strand_id
1 'polypeptide(L)'
;MLDGASRLDEIVQAAVEDGQPALGITDHGNMYGVLPFYRACKEKGIKPIIGTEAYMAYESRFERPRRGRGKASEFPDSGGNTDEGRKLYYHLTLLAENNTGYKNLIQIASRAYMEGFYYKPRVDWEVLNDHSDGVIATTGCLGGQVLQSLLRGDEAEALDKAGRLQEIFGKDNLFVELQDHGIPEQKQTNPALMKIASKLGAPLLATNDCHYTHQHDHIAHDALLCVQTGSLISDPNRFKFHGDQHYLKTAAEMRYLFNSVDVACDNTLWIAERSNVEIEFGKPLLPDFPLPDQFNNDDEYLQHLTLEGAKERWGDKLTEEISDRLAYELRVMSDMGFSAYFLITWDLIRYAREQGIRVGPGRGSAAGSAVAYALKITDLDPIEYDLLFERFLNPSRISMPDIDMDFDSRYRDAMINYVASKYGRDHVAQIITFSQIKGRAAVRDAARVLDKPYAVGDQIAKAIPPPVMGRDTPLWACLTKTEPYQEGFKAASEIRHMYENDPVVKEVIDVALGLEGLRRQDSIHAAGVVITKEPLTEYLPIQRKPEKDKDIEETPVVTQYEMQSVEDLGLLKMDFLGLRNLDVISDSLELIKETVGVELDIDNLPLDDEKTFNLLALGESIGVFQLESPPMRALMRALAPSSFEDVAALVALYRPGPMAANMHNDYADRKNNRKPVEYFHPDAEELLRDTYGLMIYQESVMRVAQKFAGYTLAQADNLRKAMGKKIRSAMEKERESFTSGMESMGYDTKLSEEVFQVISQFADYAFNKSHSYGYGLVAYQTAFLKAHYPVQYMAALMTSVKGRKKEDSAIYLNECRHMGLEVAVPDVNTAQMNYYPDIKSGNRSPRIVYGLSAIRNVG
;
A
#
# COMPACT_ATOMS: atom_id res chain seq x y z
N MET A 1 -5.77 -14.12 -9.38
CA MET A 1 -5.01 -13.11 -10.16
C MET A 1 -4.29 -13.82 -11.29
N LEU A 2 -3.97 -13.11 -12.38
CA LEU A 2 -3.44 -13.65 -13.64
C LEU A 2 -4.39 -14.62 -14.35
N ASP A 3 -5.69 -14.47 -14.14
CA ASP A 3 -6.73 -15.28 -14.74
C ASP A 3 -7.63 -14.41 -15.62
N GLY A 4 -8.13 -13.29 -15.11
CA GLY A 4 -8.87 -12.30 -15.88
C GLY A 4 -8.01 -11.14 -16.37
N ALA A 5 -8.29 -10.63 -17.56
CA ALA A 5 -7.64 -9.48 -18.19
C ALA A 5 -8.55 -8.23 -18.23
N SER A 6 -9.75 -8.28 -17.66
CA SER A 6 -10.65 -7.11 -17.57
C SER A 6 -10.09 -6.05 -16.63
N ARG A 7 -10.14 -4.79 -17.06
CA ARG A 7 -9.91 -3.63 -16.20
C ARG A 7 -11.25 -3.10 -15.72
N LEU A 8 -11.37 -2.82 -14.41
CA LEU A 8 -12.66 -2.46 -13.80
C LEU A 8 -13.34 -1.26 -14.48
N ASP A 9 -12.59 -0.21 -14.76
CA ASP A 9 -13.15 0.99 -15.40
C ASP A 9 -13.61 0.72 -16.83
N GLU A 10 -12.88 -0.14 -17.55
CA GLU A 10 -13.21 -0.50 -18.94
C GLU A 10 -14.45 -1.39 -19.02
N ILE A 11 -14.54 -2.43 -18.18
CA ILE A 11 -15.68 -3.34 -18.20
C ILE A 11 -16.97 -2.67 -17.71
N VAL A 12 -16.89 -1.81 -16.68
CA VAL A 12 -18.03 -1.02 -16.22
C VAL A 12 -18.45 -0.01 -17.30
N GLN A 13 -17.49 0.63 -17.99
CA GLN A 13 -17.80 1.54 -19.10
C GLN A 13 -18.47 0.81 -20.27
N ALA A 14 -17.99 -0.37 -20.65
CA ALA A 14 -18.58 -1.17 -21.70
C ALA A 14 -20.03 -1.58 -21.38
N ALA A 15 -20.31 -1.95 -20.12
CA ALA A 15 -21.67 -2.25 -19.66
C ALA A 15 -22.59 -1.02 -19.76
N VAL A 16 -22.10 0.18 -19.39
CA VAL A 16 -22.85 1.43 -19.51
C VAL A 16 -23.16 1.76 -20.97
N GLU A 17 -22.19 1.60 -21.88
CA GLU A 17 -22.34 1.87 -23.32
C GLU A 17 -23.37 0.94 -23.99
N ASP A 18 -23.46 -0.32 -23.52
CA ASP A 18 -24.49 -1.26 -23.96
C ASP A 18 -25.87 -1.01 -23.29
N GLY A 19 -25.95 -0.08 -22.34
CA GLY A 19 -27.19 0.21 -21.59
C GLY A 19 -27.57 -0.87 -20.59
N GLN A 20 -26.63 -1.70 -20.11
CA GLN A 20 -26.86 -2.69 -19.08
C GLN A 20 -27.16 -2.00 -17.74
N PRO A 21 -28.25 -2.34 -17.01
CA PRO A 21 -28.61 -1.66 -15.78
C PRO A 21 -27.80 -2.10 -14.57
N ALA A 22 -27.12 -3.24 -14.67
CA ALA A 22 -26.33 -3.84 -13.61
C ALA A 22 -25.17 -4.66 -14.18
N LEU A 23 -24.12 -4.87 -13.39
CA LEU A 23 -22.99 -5.74 -13.70
C LEU A 23 -22.60 -6.52 -12.44
N GLY A 24 -22.20 -7.78 -12.60
CA GLY A 24 -21.74 -8.64 -11.52
C GLY A 24 -20.22 -8.81 -11.50
N ILE A 25 -19.66 -9.00 -10.29
CA ILE A 25 -18.27 -9.42 -10.08
C ILE A 25 -18.23 -10.72 -9.28
N THR A 26 -17.42 -11.68 -9.72
CA THR A 26 -17.28 -12.99 -9.08
C THR A 26 -15.83 -13.46 -9.12
N ASP A 27 -14.95 -12.78 -8.39
CA ASP A 27 -13.53 -13.15 -8.29
C ASP A 27 -13.36 -14.60 -7.80
N HIS A 28 -12.41 -15.33 -8.38
CA HIS A 28 -12.12 -16.73 -8.03
C HIS A 28 -11.60 -16.91 -6.60
N GLY A 29 -12.40 -17.47 -5.73
CA GLY A 29 -12.08 -17.84 -4.34
C GLY A 29 -11.71 -16.68 -3.44
N ASN A 30 -12.04 -15.44 -3.82
CA ASN A 30 -11.76 -14.23 -3.04
C ASN A 30 -12.73 -13.11 -3.39
N MET A 31 -12.55 -11.93 -2.75
CA MET A 31 -13.38 -10.75 -2.97
C MET A 31 -12.54 -9.49 -3.25
N TYR A 32 -11.35 -9.65 -3.83
CA TYR A 32 -10.37 -8.56 -4.01
C TYR A 32 -10.88 -7.34 -4.77
N GLY A 33 -11.71 -7.58 -5.80
CA GLY A 33 -12.23 -6.54 -6.68
C GLY A 33 -13.50 -5.84 -6.19
N VAL A 34 -14.13 -6.31 -5.12
CA VAL A 34 -15.49 -5.91 -4.73
C VAL A 34 -15.62 -4.40 -4.49
N LEU A 35 -14.78 -3.80 -3.64
CA LEU A 35 -14.92 -2.39 -3.30
C LEU A 35 -14.59 -1.43 -4.45
N PRO A 36 -13.47 -1.61 -5.19
CA PRO A 36 -13.22 -0.83 -6.40
C PRO A 36 -14.31 -0.97 -7.45
N PHE A 37 -14.83 -2.19 -7.65
CA PHE A 37 -15.94 -2.44 -8.57
C PHE A 37 -17.24 -1.74 -8.13
N TYR A 38 -17.60 -1.86 -6.86
CA TYR A 38 -18.78 -1.20 -6.29
C TYR A 38 -18.76 0.30 -6.55
N ARG A 39 -17.61 0.96 -6.33
CA ARG A 39 -17.43 2.39 -6.60
C ARG A 39 -17.56 2.72 -8.07
N ALA A 40 -16.84 2.00 -8.92
CA ALA A 40 -16.88 2.24 -10.36
C ALA A 40 -18.31 2.14 -10.91
N CYS A 41 -19.10 1.15 -10.46
CA CYS A 41 -20.51 1.02 -10.81
C CYS A 41 -21.34 2.20 -10.30
N LYS A 42 -21.21 2.56 -9.01
CA LYS A 42 -21.98 3.69 -8.42
C LYS A 42 -21.65 5.02 -9.09
N GLU A 43 -20.37 5.29 -9.40
CA GLU A 43 -19.93 6.50 -10.11
C GLU A 43 -20.51 6.60 -11.52
N LYS A 44 -20.67 5.47 -12.19
CA LYS A 44 -21.23 5.40 -13.54
C LYS A 44 -22.74 5.19 -13.58
N GLY A 45 -23.38 5.05 -12.43
CA GLY A 45 -24.84 4.97 -12.31
C GLY A 45 -25.43 3.61 -12.67
N ILE A 46 -24.65 2.52 -12.69
CA ILE A 46 -25.14 1.15 -12.84
C ILE A 46 -25.12 0.41 -11.51
N LYS A 47 -25.96 -0.61 -11.37
CA LYS A 47 -26.10 -1.38 -10.14
C LYS A 47 -24.95 -2.42 -10.02
N PRO A 48 -24.15 -2.41 -8.94
CA PRO A 48 -23.19 -3.46 -8.67
C PRO A 48 -23.89 -4.70 -8.10
N ILE A 49 -23.60 -5.88 -8.66
CA ILE A 49 -23.95 -7.18 -8.10
C ILE A 49 -22.68 -7.79 -7.53
N ILE A 50 -22.66 -7.97 -6.22
CA ILE A 50 -21.47 -8.45 -5.50
C ILE A 50 -21.52 -9.95 -5.38
N GLY A 51 -20.42 -10.61 -5.74
CA GLY A 51 -20.29 -12.06 -5.65
C GLY A 51 -18.87 -12.56 -5.51
N THR A 52 -18.74 -13.88 -5.51
CA THR A 52 -17.47 -14.61 -5.59
C THR A 52 -17.70 -15.95 -6.28
N GLU A 53 -16.72 -16.41 -7.05
CA GLU A 53 -16.71 -17.78 -7.56
C GLU A 53 -15.90 -18.65 -6.59
N ALA A 54 -16.59 -19.25 -5.62
CA ALA A 54 -15.97 -20.04 -4.58
C ALA A 54 -15.37 -21.34 -5.13
N TYR A 55 -14.24 -21.77 -4.60
CA TYR A 55 -13.72 -23.12 -4.78
C TYR A 55 -14.36 -24.04 -3.76
N MET A 56 -14.97 -25.10 -4.21
CA MET A 56 -15.69 -26.06 -3.38
C MET A 56 -14.94 -27.38 -3.29
N ALA A 57 -14.73 -27.91 -2.08
CA ALA A 57 -14.27 -29.26 -1.86
C ALA A 57 -15.34 -30.29 -2.30
N TYR A 58 -14.99 -31.55 -2.54
CA TYR A 58 -16.00 -32.52 -2.92
C TYR A 58 -17.01 -32.78 -1.79
N GLU A 59 -16.53 -33.06 -0.58
CA GLU A 59 -17.38 -33.19 0.61
C GLU A 59 -16.96 -32.22 1.72
N SER A 60 -15.71 -32.28 2.19
CA SER A 60 -15.24 -31.47 3.31
C SER A 60 -14.01 -30.62 2.96
N ARG A 61 -13.99 -29.36 3.42
CA ARG A 61 -12.85 -28.45 3.26
C ARG A 61 -11.59 -28.93 3.97
N PHE A 62 -11.73 -29.84 4.92
CA PHE A 62 -10.61 -30.43 5.66
C PHE A 62 -9.96 -31.60 4.94
N GLU A 63 -10.56 -32.13 3.88
CA GLU A 63 -9.98 -33.19 3.07
C GLU A 63 -8.68 -32.75 2.40
N ARG A 64 -7.72 -33.66 2.32
CA ARG A 64 -6.42 -33.46 1.67
C ARG A 64 -6.15 -34.59 0.67
N PRO A 65 -6.97 -34.73 -0.40
CA PRO A 65 -6.85 -35.82 -1.34
C PRO A 65 -5.52 -35.76 -2.10
N ARG A 66 -4.94 -36.94 -2.39
CA ARG A 66 -3.72 -36.99 -3.18
C ARG A 66 -3.99 -36.65 -4.64
N ARG A 67 -3.12 -35.80 -5.20
CA ARG A 67 -3.17 -35.46 -6.63
C ARG A 67 -2.77 -36.69 -7.44
N GLY A 68 -3.65 -37.14 -8.34
CA GLY A 68 -3.39 -38.27 -9.26
C GLY A 68 -2.22 -37.97 -10.22
N ARG A 69 -1.50 -39.00 -10.62
CA ARG A 69 -0.39 -38.91 -11.59
C ARG A 69 -0.86 -38.82 -13.04
N GLY A 70 -2.13 -38.48 -13.31
CA GLY A 70 -2.70 -38.32 -14.65
C GLY A 70 -2.23 -37.09 -15.40
N LYS A 71 -2.52 -37.03 -16.71
CA LYS A 71 -2.30 -35.82 -17.54
C LYS A 71 -3.01 -34.64 -16.92
N ALA A 72 -2.44 -33.46 -17.10
CA ALA A 72 -3.11 -32.19 -16.74
C ALA A 72 -4.55 -32.20 -17.31
N SER A 73 -5.51 -31.75 -16.51
CA SER A 73 -6.92 -31.65 -16.94
C SER A 73 -7.01 -30.76 -18.18
N GLU A 74 -7.88 -31.12 -19.13
CA GLU A 74 -8.21 -30.29 -20.31
C GLU A 74 -8.84 -28.95 -19.88
N PHE A 75 -9.36 -28.86 -18.64
CA PHE A 75 -9.84 -27.66 -17.97
C PHE A 75 -8.90 -27.33 -16.79
N PRO A 76 -7.95 -26.49 -17.01
CA PRO A 76 -6.80 -26.29 -16.10
C PRO A 76 -7.14 -25.67 -14.76
N ASP A 77 -8.18 -24.87 -14.68
CA ASP A 77 -8.61 -24.26 -13.42
C ASP A 77 -9.38 -25.23 -12.51
N SER A 78 -9.75 -26.41 -13.00
CA SER A 78 -10.43 -27.44 -12.22
C SER A 78 -9.48 -28.33 -11.36
N GLY A 79 -8.25 -27.86 -11.07
CA GLY A 79 -7.38 -28.40 -10.04
C GLY A 79 -6.73 -29.77 -10.28
N GLY A 80 -6.91 -30.38 -11.43
CA GLY A 80 -6.42 -31.72 -11.70
C GLY A 80 -7.27 -32.80 -10.99
N ASN A 81 -7.08 -34.03 -11.37
CA ASN A 81 -7.81 -35.18 -10.82
C ASN A 81 -7.09 -35.76 -9.60
N THR A 82 -7.84 -36.24 -8.63
CA THR A 82 -7.36 -37.12 -7.55
C THR A 82 -7.10 -38.52 -8.05
N ASP A 83 -6.46 -39.35 -7.25
CA ASP A 83 -6.32 -40.80 -7.56
C ASP A 83 -7.67 -41.54 -7.73
N GLU A 84 -8.74 -40.99 -7.15
CA GLU A 84 -10.13 -41.50 -7.23
C GLU A 84 -10.89 -40.96 -8.44
N GLY A 85 -10.27 -40.13 -9.31
CA GLY A 85 -10.90 -39.54 -10.49
C GLY A 85 -11.79 -38.32 -10.21
N ARG A 86 -11.83 -37.83 -8.97
CA ARG A 86 -12.51 -36.58 -8.58
C ARG A 86 -11.60 -35.39 -8.76
N LYS A 87 -12.15 -34.17 -8.77
CA LYS A 87 -11.36 -32.93 -8.79
C LYS A 87 -10.87 -32.55 -7.40
N LEU A 88 -9.74 -31.88 -7.30
CA LEU A 88 -9.24 -31.30 -6.03
C LEU A 88 -10.14 -30.22 -5.48
N TYR A 89 -10.79 -29.47 -6.37
CA TYR A 89 -11.80 -28.45 -6.09
C TYR A 89 -12.72 -28.26 -7.28
N TYR A 90 -13.87 -27.65 -7.03
CA TYR A 90 -14.92 -27.34 -8.00
C TYR A 90 -15.29 -25.87 -7.89
N HIS A 91 -15.94 -25.31 -8.90
CA HIS A 91 -16.37 -23.92 -8.94
C HIS A 91 -17.84 -23.81 -8.53
N LEU A 92 -18.17 -22.72 -7.82
CA LEU A 92 -19.52 -22.39 -7.43
C LEU A 92 -19.68 -20.85 -7.38
N THR A 93 -20.55 -20.31 -8.23
CA THR A 93 -20.85 -18.89 -8.26
C THR A 93 -21.86 -18.52 -7.20
N LEU A 94 -21.51 -17.54 -6.35
CA LEU A 94 -22.33 -17.03 -5.26
C LEU A 94 -22.48 -15.51 -5.39
N LEU A 95 -23.71 -15.01 -5.23
CA LEU A 95 -24.04 -13.58 -5.34
C LEU A 95 -24.77 -13.13 -4.08
N ALA A 96 -24.52 -11.89 -3.64
CA ALA A 96 -25.22 -11.28 -2.53
C ALA A 96 -26.54 -10.65 -2.99
N GLU A 97 -27.66 -11.06 -2.38
CA GLU A 97 -28.97 -10.46 -2.57
C GLU A 97 -29.10 -9.14 -1.79
N ASN A 98 -28.51 -9.07 -0.61
CA ASN A 98 -28.60 -7.94 0.32
C ASN A 98 -27.36 -7.88 1.23
N ASN A 99 -27.37 -6.98 2.22
CA ASN A 99 -26.25 -6.80 3.14
C ASN A 99 -25.96 -8.05 3.99
N THR A 100 -26.98 -8.85 4.34
CA THR A 100 -26.78 -10.13 5.03
C THR A 100 -26.02 -11.10 4.14
N GLY A 101 -26.43 -11.23 2.88
CA GLY A 101 -25.72 -12.04 1.89
C GLY A 101 -24.30 -11.56 1.66
N TYR A 102 -24.07 -10.25 1.62
CA TYR A 102 -22.72 -9.70 1.50
C TYR A 102 -21.82 -10.09 2.70
N LYS A 103 -22.34 -10.00 3.93
CA LYS A 103 -21.63 -10.47 5.13
C LYS A 103 -21.38 -11.98 5.08
N ASN A 104 -22.35 -12.77 4.61
CA ASN A 104 -22.18 -14.20 4.44
C ASN A 104 -21.11 -14.53 3.37
N LEU A 105 -21.02 -13.78 2.29
CA LEU A 105 -19.92 -13.94 1.32
C LEU A 105 -18.54 -13.63 1.94
N ILE A 106 -18.45 -12.61 2.80
CA ILE A 106 -17.25 -12.31 3.58
C ILE A 106 -16.85 -13.51 4.44
N GLN A 107 -17.80 -14.12 5.16
CA GLN A 107 -17.55 -15.30 5.98
C GLN A 107 -17.11 -16.50 5.13
N ILE A 108 -17.82 -16.78 4.03
CA ILE A 108 -17.51 -17.86 3.09
C ILE A 108 -16.09 -17.72 2.55
N ALA A 109 -15.73 -16.54 2.03
CA ALA A 109 -14.40 -16.27 1.49
C ALA A 109 -13.30 -16.36 2.55
N SER A 110 -13.59 -15.89 3.78
CA SER A 110 -12.63 -15.94 4.88
C SER A 110 -12.40 -17.36 5.37
N ARG A 111 -13.46 -18.13 5.62
CA ARG A 111 -13.36 -19.53 6.08
C ARG A 111 -12.69 -20.42 5.04
N ALA A 112 -12.89 -20.16 3.75
CA ALA A 112 -12.20 -20.87 2.68
C ALA A 112 -10.66 -20.79 2.82
N TYR A 113 -10.14 -19.59 3.13
CA TYR A 113 -8.70 -19.39 3.34
C TYR A 113 -8.23 -19.86 4.71
N MET A 114 -8.99 -19.55 5.75
CA MET A 114 -8.57 -19.82 7.14
C MET A 114 -8.58 -21.31 7.50
N GLU A 115 -9.53 -22.07 6.93
CA GLU A 115 -9.79 -23.46 7.29
C GLU A 115 -9.57 -24.43 6.10
N GLY A 116 -9.98 -24.02 4.90
CA GLY A 116 -10.11 -24.91 3.73
C GLY A 116 -8.96 -24.86 2.73
N PHE A 117 -7.89 -24.09 3.00
CA PHE A 117 -6.81 -23.92 2.04
C PHE A 117 -6.05 -25.22 1.76
N TYR A 118 -6.18 -25.71 0.53
CA TYR A 118 -5.42 -26.83 -0.01
C TYR A 118 -5.33 -26.69 -1.53
N TYR A 119 -4.22 -26.23 -2.05
CA TYR A 119 -3.99 -25.70 -3.40
C TYR A 119 -4.79 -24.43 -3.72
N LYS A 120 -6.06 -24.38 -3.34
CA LYS A 120 -6.97 -23.23 -3.42
C LYS A 120 -7.74 -23.09 -2.11
N PRO A 121 -8.29 -21.91 -1.80
CA PRO A 121 -9.18 -21.72 -0.65
C PRO A 121 -10.52 -22.40 -0.93
N ARG A 122 -10.87 -23.48 -0.20
CA ARG A 122 -12.05 -24.28 -0.48
C ARG A 122 -13.10 -24.15 0.61
N VAL A 123 -14.33 -24.01 0.17
CA VAL A 123 -15.52 -24.16 1.01
C VAL A 123 -16.08 -25.57 0.90
N ASP A 124 -17.05 -25.92 1.74
CA ASP A 124 -17.79 -27.16 1.70
C ASP A 124 -19.27 -26.94 2.00
N TRP A 125 -20.02 -28.02 2.02
CA TRP A 125 -21.46 -28.00 2.25
C TRP A 125 -21.84 -27.39 3.60
N GLU A 126 -21.06 -27.59 4.65
CA GLU A 126 -21.27 -27.05 5.98
C GLU A 126 -21.18 -25.52 5.97
N VAL A 127 -20.10 -24.97 5.44
CA VAL A 127 -19.90 -23.50 5.34
C VAL A 127 -21.00 -22.86 4.51
N LEU A 128 -21.41 -23.49 3.41
CA LEU A 128 -22.49 -22.97 2.57
C LEU A 128 -23.83 -22.98 3.30
N ASN A 129 -24.14 -24.02 4.06
CA ASN A 129 -25.37 -24.11 4.84
C ASN A 129 -25.43 -23.05 5.94
N ASP A 130 -24.31 -22.86 6.66
CA ASP A 130 -24.24 -21.90 7.78
C ASP A 130 -24.33 -20.45 7.33
N HIS A 131 -23.99 -20.16 6.05
CA HIS A 131 -23.89 -18.81 5.49
C HIS A 131 -24.72 -18.62 4.21
N SER A 132 -25.87 -19.30 4.10
CA SER A 132 -26.74 -19.25 2.90
C SER A 132 -27.70 -18.07 2.87
N ASP A 133 -28.03 -17.44 4.01
CA ASP A 133 -29.04 -16.40 4.09
C ASP A 133 -28.65 -15.16 3.28
N GLY A 134 -29.57 -14.68 2.42
CA GLY A 134 -29.32 -13.58 1.49
C GLY A 134 -28.29 -13.85 0.40
N VAL A 135 -27.94 -15.12 0.16
CA VAL A 135 -27.03 -15.54 -0.91
C VAL A 135 -27.79 -16.25 -2.02
N ILE A 136 -27.53 -15.86 -3.26
CA ILE A 136 -27.98 -16.50 -4.49
C ILE A 136 -26.83 -17.39 -4.98
N ALA A 137 -27.10 -18.64 -5.31
CA ALA A 137 -26.14 -19.58 -5.86
C ALA A 137 -26.53 -19.97 -7.29
N THR A 138 -25.54 -20.33 -8.11
CA THR A 138 -25.76 -20.96 -9.42
C THR A 138 -25.22 -22.39 -9.43
N THR A 139 -25.52 -23.17 -10.47
CA THR A 139 -24.90 -24.49 -10.65
C THR A 139 -23.42 -24.40 -11.11
N GLY A 140 -22.95 -23.19 -11.41
CA GLY A 140 -21.58 -22.87 -11.81
C GLY A 140 -21.25 -23.21 -13.26
N CYS A 141 -19.99 -22.98 -13.64
CA CYS A 141 -19.42 -23.25 -14.95
C CYS A 141 -19.06 -24.75 -15.12
N LEU A 142 -18.38 -25.12 -16.20
CA LEU A 142 -17.92 -26.49 -16.46
C LEU A 142 -17.05 -27.07 -15.32
N GLY A 143 -16.41 -26.21 -14.51
CA GLY A 143 -15.67 -26.58 -13.29
C GLY A 143 -16.53 -26.95 -12.10
N GLY A 144 -17.85 -26.71 -12.14
CA GLY A 144 -18.79 -26.98 -11.04
C GLY A 144 -19.06 -28.46 -10.80
N GLN A 145 -19.47 -28.82 -9.56
CA GLN A 145 -19.78 -30.23 -9.21
C GLN A 145 -20.90 -30.84 -10.08
N VAL A 146 -21.95 -30.03 -10.35
CA VAL A 146 -23.11 -30.48 -11.16
C VAL A 146 -22.67 -30.81 -12.59
N LEU A 147 -21.93 -29.91 -13.24
CA LEU A 147 -21.48 -30.06 -14.62
C LEU A 147 -20.42 -31.17 -14.75
N GLN A 148 -19.53 -31.33 -13.79
CA GLN A 148 -18.56 -32.43 -13.78
C GLN A 148 -19.23 -33.79 -13.65
N SER A 149 -20.36 -33.93 -12.95
CA SER A 149 -21.15 -35.13 -12.90
C SER A 149 -21.83 -35.42 -14.27
N LEU A 150 -22.37 -34.38 -14.92
CA LEU A 150 -22.94 -34.49 -16.27
C LEU A 150 -21.89 -34.93 -17.31
N LEU A 151 -20.67 -34.37 -17.25
CA LEU A 151 -19.58 -34.72 -18.16
C LEU A 151 -19.11 -36.18 -18.00
N ARG A 152 -19.27 -36.78 -16.81
CA ARG A 152 -19.03 -38.18 -16.55
C ARG A 152 -20.22 -39.06 -16.98
N GLY A 153 -21.35 -38.47 -17.38
CA GLY A 153 -22.57 -39.18 -17.74
C GLY A 153 -23.45 -39.56 -16.55
N ASP A 154 -23.20 -39.05 -15.36
CA ASP A 154 -23.99 -39.32 -14.16
C ASP A 154 -25.03 -38.21 -13.93
N GLU A 155 -26.16 -38.31 -14.64
CA GLU A 155 -27.29 -37.37 -14.47
C GLU A 155 -27.94 -37.50 -13.09
N ALA A 156 -27.84 -38.63 -12.41
CA ALA A 156 -28.43 -38.84 -11.09
C ALA A 156 -27.62 -38.07 -10.01
N GLU A 157 -26.30 -38.20 -10.01
CA GLU A 157 -25.41 -37.44 -9.14
C GLU A 157 -25.53 -35.90 -9.40
N ALA A 158 -25.62 -35.49 -10.66
CA ALA A 158 -25.81 -34.10 -11.03
C ALA A 158 -27.11 -33.51 -10.45
N LEU A 159 -28.21 -34.26 -10.54
CA LEU A 159 -29.49 -33.84 -9.97
C LEU A 159 -29.44 -33.81 -8.43
N ASP A 160 -28.79 -34.80 -7.79
CA ASP A 160 -28.60 -34.81 -6.33
C ASP A 160 -27.81 -33.59 -5.84
N LYS A 161 -26.66 -33.29 -6.49
CA LYS A 161 -25.85 -32.12 -6.15
C LYS A 161 -26.61 -30.80 -6.33
N ALA A 162 -27.35 -30.64 -7.42
CA ALA A 162 -28.18 -29.49 -7.67
C ALA A 162 -29.34 -29.38 -6.64
N GLY A 163 -29.94 -30.52 -6.29
CA GLY A 163 -30.96 -30.59 -5.24
C GLY A 163 -30.43 -30.16 -3.89
N ARG A 164 -29.24 -30.60 -3.50
CA ARG A 164 -28.59 -30.21 -2.27
C ARG A 164 -28.27 -28.71 -2.22
N LEU A 165 -27.84 -28.10 -3.34
CA LEU A 165 -27.70 -26.64 -3.43
C LEU A 165 -29.06 -25.94 -3.22
N GLN A 166 -30.14 -26.47 -3.81
CA GLN A 166 -31.48 -25.91 -3.63
C GLN A 166 -31.99 -26.02 -2.19
N GLU A 167 -31.69 -27.11 -1.50
CA GLU A 167 -32.01 -27.26 -0.07
C GLU A 167 -31.31 -26.22 0.79
N ILE A 168 -30.04 -25.90 0.48
CA ILE A 168 -29.24 -24.93 1.22
C ILE A 168 -29.69 -23.49 0.95
N PHE A 169 -29.80 -23.08 -0.32
CA PHE A 169 -30.05 -21.70 -0.70
C PHE A 169 -31.54 -21.36 -0.88
N GLY A 170 -32.38 -22.38 -1.02
CA GLY A 170 -33.80 -22.22 -1.31
C GLY A 170 -34.12 -22.22 -2.81
N LYS A 171 -35.40 -22.48 -3.09
CA LYS A 171 -35.89 -22.70 -4.45
C LYS A 171 -35.68 -21.49 -5.38
N ASP A 172 -35.88 -20.28 -4.86
CA ASP A 172 -35.78 -19.03 -5.63
C ASP A 172 -34.37 -18.44 -5.63
N ASN A 173 -33.45 -19.03 -4.88
CA ASN A 173 -32.05 -18.59 -4.74
C ASN A 173 -31.06 -19.55 -5.37
N LEU A 174 -31.49 -20.69 -5.90
CA LEU A 174 -30.65 -21.51 -6.78
C LEU A 174 -31.04 -21.29 -8.24
N PHE A 175 -30.11 -20.84 -9.07
CA PHE A 175 -30.25 -20.72 -10.50
C PHE A 175 -29.47 -21.82 -11.21
N VAL A 176 -30.08 -22.46 -12.22
CA VAL A 176 -29.36 -23.39 -13.09
C VAL A 176 -28.73 -22.58 -14.21
N GLU A 177 -27.41 -22.53 -14.19
CA GLU A 177 -26.60 -21.69 -15.06
C GLU A 177 -26.36 -22.34 -16.42
N LEU A 178 -26.59 -21.56 -17.48
CA LEU A 178 -26.31 -21.93 -18.86
C LEU A 178 -25.25 -21.01 -19.43
N GLN A 179 -24.22 -21.59 -20.07
CA GLN A 179 -23.17 -20.86 -20.77
C GLN A 179 -23.03 -21.40 -22.20
N ASP A 180 -22.69 -20.54 -23.18
CA ASP A 180 -22.38 -20.94 -24.55
C ASP A 180 -21.21 -20.13 -25.12
N HIS A 181 -20.02 -20.68 -25.04
CA HIS A 181 -18.79 -20.17 -25.66
C HIS A 181 -18.44 -20.91 -26.96
N GLY A 182 -19.37 -21.71 -27.52
CA GLY A 182 -19.11 -22.57 -28.65
C GLY A 182 -18.39 -23.88 -28.31
N ILE A 183 -18.23 -24.18 -27.03
CA ILE A 183 -17.52 -25.37 -26.51
C ILE A 183 -18.41 -26.60 -26.62
N PRO A 184 -17.91 -27.73 -27.15
CA PRO A 184 -18.72 -28.96 -27.30
C PRO A 184 -19.33 -29.48 -26.00
N GLU A 185 -18.60 -29.35 -24.88
CA GLU A 185 -19.01 -29.78 -23.54
C GLU A 185 -20.22 -29.00 -23.03
N GLN A 186 -20.31 -27.71 -23.30
CA GLN A 186 -21.48 -26.88 -22.96
C GLN A 186 -22.70 -27.30 -23.80
N LYS A 187 -22.51 -27.60 -25.09
CA LYS A 187 -23.58 -28.12 -25.94
C LYS A 187 -24.10 -29.46 -25.44
N GLN A 188 -23.23 -30.30 -24.88
CA GLN A 188 -23.60 -31.58 -24.27
C GLN A 188 -24.36 -31.38 -22.97
N THR A 189 -23.91 -30.48 -22.07
CA THR A 189 -24.45 -30.35 -20.71
C THR A 189 -25.71 -29.48 -20.63
N ASN A 190 -25.87 -28.43 -21.48
CA ASN A 190 -27.00 -27.49 -21.43
C ASN A 190 -28.39 -28.19 -21.50
N PRO A 191 -28.64 -29.19 -22.37
CA PRO A 191 -29.92 -29.90 -22.38
C PRO A 191 -30.21 -30.67 -21.07
N ALA A 192 -29.17 -31.21 -20.42
CA ALA A 192 -29.32 -31.93 -19.16
C ALA A 192 -29.57 -30.92 -18.00
N LEU A 193 -28.91 -29.76 -18.01
CA LEU A 193 -29.15 -28.69 -17.06
C LEU A 193 -30.60 -28.18 -17.16
N MET A 194 -31.15 -27.97 -18.35
CA MET A 194 -32.57 -27.60 -18.54
C MET A 194 -33.54 -28.65 -17.95
N LYS A 195 -33.21 -29.96 -18.07
CA LYS A 195 -34.01 -31.02 -17.43
C LYS A 195 -33.90 -30.96 -15.89
N ILE A 196 -32.71 -30.68 -15.36
CA ILE A 196 -32.48 -30.51 -13.90
C ILE A 196 -33.31 -29.31 -13.42
N ALA A 197 -33.22 -28.17 -14.08
CA ALA A 197 -34.02 -26.98 -13.77
C ALA A 197 -35.52 -27.27 -13.71
N SER A 198 -36.03 -28.00 -14.74
CA SER A 198 -37.44 -28.42 -14.80
C SER A 198 -37.82 -29.35 -13.64
N LYS A 199 -36.97 -30.31 -13.27
CA LYS A 199 -37.26 -31.26 -12.17
C LYS A 199 -37.25 -30.61 -10.81
N LEU A 200 -36.34 -29.65 -10.58
CA LEU A 200 -36.22 -28.92 -9.34
C LEU A 200 -37.16 -27.70 -9.26
N GLY A 201 -37.76 -27.30 -10.40
CA GLY A 201 -38.46 -26.05 -10.52
C GLY A 201 -37.61 -24.84 -10.24
N ALA A 202 -36.30 -24.93 -10.53
CA ALA A 202 -35.33 -23.88 -10.37
C ALA A 202 -35.26 -22.98 -11.63
N PRO A 203 -35.06 -21.64 -11.49
CA PRO A 203 -34.91 -20.75 -12.64
C PRO A 203 -33.63 -21.02 -13.42
N LEU A 204 -33.67 -20.80 -14.73
CA LEU A 204 -32.52 -20.81 -15.62
C LEU A 204 -31.84 -19.45 -15.63
N LEU A 205 -30.52 -19.41 -15.79
CA LEU A 205 -29.71 -18.19 -15.85
C LEU A 205 -28.70 -18.27 -16.99
N ALA A 206 -28.68 -17.30 -17.88
CA ALA A 206 -27.65 -17.16 -18.90
C ALA A 206 -26.50 -16.30 -18.42
N THR A 207 -25.26 -16.81 -18.44
CA THR A 207 -24.05 -16.05 -18.10
C THR A 207 -22.97 -16.23 -19.18
N ASN A 208 -21.91 -15.42 -19.13
CA ASN A 208 -20.83 -15.50 -20.10
C ASN A 208 -19.44 -15.69 -19.48
N ASP A 209 -19.32 -15.87 -18.18
CA ASP A 209 -18.03 -16.14 -17.54
C ASP A 209 -16.90 -15.24 -18.09
N CYS A 210 -17.11 -13.91 -17.96
CA CYS A 210 -16.27 -12.91 -18.62
C CYS A 210 -14.87 -12.86 -17.99
N HIS A 211 -13.83 -13.08 -18.80
CA HIS A 211 -12.43 -13.00 -18.38
C HIS A 211 -11.70 -11.81 -18.99
N TYR A 212 -12.29 -11.15 -19.98
CA TYR A 212 -11.77 -9.92 -20.59
C TYR A 212 -12.92 -9.05 -21.10
N THR A 213 -12.64 -7.77 -21.32
CA THR A 213 -13.69 -6.77 -21.62
C THR A 213 -14.18 -6.86 -23.07
N HIS A 214 -13.27 -6.82 -24.04
CA HIS A 214 -13.61 -6.82 -25.46
C HIS A 214 -13.12 -8.10 -26.12
N GLN A 215 -13.79 -8.53 -27.19
CA GLN A 215 -13.42 -9.78 -27.89
C GLN A 215 -11.94 -9.85 -28.29
N HIS A 216 -11.36 -8.74 -28.75
CA HIS A 216 -9.96 -8.69 -29.17
C HIS A 216 -8.95 -8.85 -28.00
N ASP A 217 -9.38 -8.66 -26.76
CA ASP A 217 -8.52 -8.83 -25.58
C ASP A 217 -8.15 -10.29 -25.31
N HIS A 218 -8.77 -11.25 -26.02
CA HIS A 218 -8.42 -12.66 -25.90
C HIS A 218 -6.93 -12.92 -26.15
N ILE A 219 -6.26 -12.11 -26.98
CA ILE A 219 -4.82 -12.22 -27.27
C ILE A 219 -4.00 -11.90 -26.03
N ALA A 220 -4.33 -10.80 -25.35
CA ALA A 220 -3.68 -10.38 -24.12
C ALA A 220 -3.98 -11.35 -22.97
N HIS A 221 -5.22 -11.85 -22.90
CA HIS A 221 -5.64 -12.85 -21.93
C HIS A 221 -4.85 -14.16 -22.12
N ASP A 222 -4.71 -14.64 -23.33
CA ASP A 222 -3.93 -15.85 -23.64
C ASP A 222 -2.44 -15.69 -23.27
N ALA A 223 -1.87 -14.51 -23.53
CA ALA A 223 -0.54 -14.17 -23.06
C ALA A 223 -0.44 -14.13 -21.53
N LEU A 224 -1.47 -13.60 -20.84
CA LEU A 224 -1.53 -13.55 -19.37
C LEU A 224 -1.53 -14.97 -18.76
N LEU A 225 -2.27 -15.91 -19.34
CA LEU A 225 -2.28 -17.30 -18.90
C LEU A 225 -0.89 -17.96 -19.09
N CYS A 226 -0.18 -17.60 -20.16
CA CYS A 226 1.22 -18.04 -20.34
C CYS A 226 2.16 -17.43 -19.30
N VAL A 227 1.91 -16.18 -18.89
CA VAL A 227 2.68 -15.55 -17.78
C VAL A 227 2.42 -16.30 -16.46
N GLN A 228 1.18 -16.67 -16.18
CA GLN A 228 0.76 -17.42 -15.00
C GLN A 228 1.41 -18.80 -14.92
N THR A 229 1.37 -19.54 -16.02
CA THR A 229 1.80 -20.95 -16.08
C THR A 229 3.27 -21.13 -16.41
N GLY A 230 3.98 -20.05 -16.78
CA GLY A 230 5.36 -20.11 -17.24
C GLY A 230 5.53 -20.69 -18.64
N SER A 231 4.45 -20.86 -19.40
CA SER A 231 4.41 -21.47 -20.73
C SER A 231 4.71 -20.48 -21.85
N LEU A 232 4.90 -20.98 -23.07
CA LEU A 232 4.99 -20.21 -24.30
C LEU A 232 3.67 -20.28 -25.05
N ILE A 233 3.31 -19.25 -25.83
CA ILE A 233 2.10 -19.23 -26.67
C ILE A 233 2.18 -20.35 -27.72
N SER A 234 3.38 -20.70 -28.20
CA SER A 234 3.62 -21.76 -29.16
C SER A 234 3.51 -23.19 -28.60
N ASP A 235 3.47 -23.37 -27.27
CA ASP A 235 3.33 -24.70 -26.66
C ASP A 235 1.92 -25.24 -26.90
N PRO A 236 1.76 -26.38 -27.64
CA PRO A 236 0.45 -26.93 -27.94
C PRO A 236 -0.26 -27.54 -26.71
N ASN A 237 0.49 -27.91 -25.67
CA ASN A 237 -0.05 -28.56 -24.48
C ASN A 237 -0.24 -27.60 -23.29
N ARG A 238 -0.09 -26.31 -23.54
CA ARG A 238 -0.30 -25.31 -22.50
C ARG A 238 -1.77 -25.13 -22.15
N PHE A 239 -1.98 -24.55 -20.99
CA PHE A 239 -3.29 -24.03 -20.61
C PHE A 239 -3.72 -22.88 -21.53
N LYS A 240 -4.91 -22.94 -22.06
CA LYS A 240 -5.56 -21.86 -22.80
C LYS A 240 -7.07 -22.01 -22.76
N PHE A 241 -7.78 -20.94 -22.88
CA PHE A 241 -9.22 -20.96 -23.12
C PHE A 241 -9.48 -21.29 -24.60
N HIS A 242 -10.60 -21.95 -24.85
CA HIS A 242 -11.03 -22.27 -26.20
C HIS A 242 -11.78 -21.08 -26.80
N GLY A 243 -11.31 -20.59 -27.96
CA GLY A 243 -11.94 -19.50 -28.68
C GLY A 243 -11.69 -18.11 -28.05
N ASP A 244 -12.55 -17.18 -28.37
CA ASP A 244 -12.46 -15.75 -28.05
C ASP A 244 -13.78 -15.21 -27.45
N GLN A 245 -14.58 -16.11 -26.83
CA GLN A 245 -15.96 -15.83 -26.47
C GLN A 245 -16.18 -15.41 -25.01
N HIS A 246 -15.13 -15.31 -24.18
CA HIS A 246 -15.21 -14.95 -22.76
C HIS A 246 -15.12 -13.44 -22.51
N TYR A 247 -15.65 -12.61 -23.44
CA TYR A 247 -15.74 -11.16 -23.29
C TYR A 247 -17.11 -10.71 -22.77
N LEU A 248 -17.20 -9.46 -22.32
CA LEU A 248 -18.49 -8.87 -21.97
C LEU A 248 -19.33 -8.68 -23.24
N LYS A 249 -20.23 -9.63 -23.49
CA LYS A 249 -21.17 -9.57 -24.60
C LYS A 249 -22.25 -8.52 -24.36
N THR A 250 -22.73 -7.93 -25.42
CA THR A 250 -23.90 -7.07 -25.40
C THR A 250 -25.16 -7.86 -25.07
N ALA A 251 -26.18 -7.18 -24.57
CA ALA A 251 -27.49 -7.78 -24.32
C ALA A 251 -28.08 -8.44 -25.59
N ALA A 252 -27.87 -7.85 -26.75
CA ALA A 252 -28.31 -8.40 -28.02
C ALA A 252 -27.59 -9.71 -28.39
N GLU A 253 -26.28 -9.78 -28.19
CA GLU A 253 -25.50 -11.01 -28.41
C GLU A 253 -25.92 -12.14 -27.48
N MET A 254 -26.12 -11.85 -26.19
CA MET A 254 -26.58 -12.86 -25.21
C MET A 254 -27.98 -13.37 -25.58
N ARG A 255 -28.93 -12.49 -25.93
CA ARG A 255 -30.27 -12.91 -26.35
C ARG A 255 -30.24 -13.67 -27.64
N TYR A 256 -29.33 -13.40 -28.56
CA TYR A 256 -29.13 -14.20 -29.78
C TYR A 256 -28.63 -15.61 -29.45
N LEU A 257 -27.66 -15.75 -28.54
CA LEU A 257 -27.13 -17.05 -28.15
C LEU A 257 -28.17 -17.94 -27.44
N PHE A 258 -29.01 -17.34 -26.58
CA PHE A 258 -30.01 -18.03 -25.78
C PHE A 258 -31.43 -17.85 -26.30
N ASN A 259 -31.62 -17.58 -27.62
CA ASN A 259 -32.92 -17.30 -28.24
C ASN A 259 -33.95 -18.45 -28.12
N SER A 260 -33.51 -19.68 -27.82
CA SER A 260 -34.38 -20.83 -27.53
C SER A 260 -34.82 -20.89 -26.06
N VAL A 261 -34.24 -20.03 -25.17
CA VAL A 261 -34.45 -20.01 -23.71
C VAL A 261 -34.38 -18.57 -23.17
N ASP A 262 -35.17 -17.66 -23.77
CA ASP A 262 -35.15 -16.23 -23.45
C ASP A 262 -35.29 -15.92 -21.97
N VAL A 263 -36.04 -16.73 -21.21
CA VAL A 263 -36.22 -16.60 -19.77
C VAL A 263 -34.90 -16.67 -19.01
N ALA A 264 -33.90 -17.34 -19.51
CA ALA A 264 -32.57 -17.40 -18.89
C ALA A 264 -31.86 -16.03 -18.90
N CYS A 265 -32.08 -15.23 -19.99
CA CYS A 265 -31.62 -13.85 -20.05
C CYS A 265 -32.48 -12.92 -19.20
N ASP A 266 -33.81 -13.11 -19.18
CA ASP A 266 -34.71 -12.29 -18.35
C ASP A 266 -34.39 -12.43 -16.84
N ASN A 267 -34.02 -13.62 -16.40
CA ASN A 267 -33.65 -13.91 -15.03
C ASN A 267 -32.38 -13.18 -14.56
N THR A 268 -31.54 -12.69 -15.46
CA THR A 268 -30.42 -11.79 -15.10
C THR A 268 -30.94 -10.46 -14.54
N LEU A 269 -32.03 -9.93 -15.08
CA LEU A 269 -32.69 -8.74 -14.57
C LEU A 269 -33.38 -9.02 -13.22
N TRP A 270 -33.97 -10.20 -13.05
CA TRP A 270 -34.55 -10.62 -11.77
C TRP A 270 -33.48 -10.67 -10.65
N ILE A 271 -32.29 -11.21 -10.93
CA ILE A 271 -31.16 -11.14 -10.00
C ILE A 271 -30.77 -9.67 -9.73
N ALA A 272 -30.66 -8.86 -10.76
CA ALA A 272 -30.29 -7.45 -10.63
C ALA A 272 -31.31 -6.66 -9.80
N GLU A 273 -32.61 -6.92 -9.92
CA GLU A 273 -33.66 -6.30 -9.10
C GLU A 273 -33.53 -6.67 -7.62
N ARG A 274 -33.24 -7.93 -7.33
CA ARG A 274 -33.11 -8.46 -5.97
C ARG A 274 -31.80 -8.07 -5.29
N SER A 275 -30.70 -7.93 -6.03
CA SER A 275 -29.38 -7.61 -5.47
C SER A 275 -29.31 -6.16 -5.01
N ASN A 276 -29.40 -5.94 -3.70
CA ASN A 276 -29.42 -4.62 -3.08
C ASN A 276 -28.41 -4.57 -1.93
N VAL A 277 -27.13 -4.49 -2.26
CA VAL A 277 -26.05 -4.31 -1.30
C VAL A 277 -25.70 -2.83 -1.19
N GLU A 278 -25.72 -2.30 0.03
CA GLU A 278 -25.32 -0.92 0.32
C GLU A 278 -24.11 -0.94 1.26
N ILE A 279 -22.98 -0.41 0.77
CA ILE A 279 -21.72 -0.33 1.53
C ILE A 279 -21.55 1.12 2.01
N GLU A 280 -21.48 1.30 3.32
CA GLU A 280 -21.23 2.60 3.94
C GLU A 280 -19.74 2.92 3.90
N PHE A 281 -19.40 4.17 3.56
CA PHE A 281 -18.04 4.69 3.53
C PHE A 281 -17.87 5.92 4.41
N GLY A 282 -16.65 6.15 4.88
CA GLY A 282 -16.23 7.39 5.51
C GLY A 282 -16.65 7.58 6.96
N LYS A 283 -17.31 6.61 7.59
CA LYS A 283 -17.63 6.65 9.01
C LYS A 283 -16.50 6.04 9.83
N PRO A 284 -15.79 6.80 10.67
CA PRO A 284 -14.72 6.24 11.51
C PRO A 284 -15.22 5.12 12.42
N LEU A 285 -14.56 3.98 12.38
CA LEU A 285 -14.86 2.78 13.17
C LEU A 285 -13.64 2.45 14.03
N LEU A 286 -13.48 3.16 15.15
CA LEU A 286 -12.36 2.95 16.07
C LEU A 286 -12.65 1.80 17.03
N PRO A 287 -11.64 0.97 17.36
CA PRO A 287 -11.75 0.01 18.45
C PRO A 287 -11.80 0.75 19.79
N ASP A 288 -12.44 0.11 20.78
CA ASP A 288 -12.48 0.62 22.14
C ASP A 288 -11.12 0.43 22.81
N PHE A 289 -10.63 1.44 23.52
CA PHE A 289 -9.43 1.31 24.32
C PHE A 289 -9.77 0.73 25.71
N PRO A 290 -9.05 -0.28 26.20
CA PRO A 290 -9.29 -0.81 27.54
C PRO A 290 -8.82 0.19 28.60
N LEU A 291 -9.77 0.91 29.20
CA LEU A 291 -9.52 1.95 30.21
C LEU A 291 -9.19 1.33 31.58
N PRO A 292 -8.30 1.98 32.37
CA PRO A 292 -8.21 1.70 33.80
C PRO A 292 -9.49 2.07 34.57
N ASP A 293 -9.83 1.32 35.62
CA ASP A 293 -11.09 1.43 36.36
C ASP A 293 -11.42 2.82 36.89
N GLN A 294 -10.42 3.69 37.08
CA GLN A 294 -10.58 5.04 37.63
C GLN A 294 -11.04 6.09 36.60
N PHE A 295 -11.10 5.75 35.32
CA PHE A 295 -11.49 6.67 34.26
C PHE A 295 -12.79 6.23 33.61
N ASN A 296 -13.66 7.22 33.28
CA ASN A 296 -14.99 6.94 32.74
C ASN A 296 -15.02 6.90 31.20
N ASN A 297 -14.07 7.56 30.56
CA ASN A 297 -13.99 7.66 29.11
C ASN A 297 -12.56 7.94 28.64
N ASP A 298 -12.36 7.79 27.30
CA ASP A 298 -11.06 7.97 26.65
C ASP A 298 -10.54 9.40 26.80
N ASP A 299 -11.41 10.41 26.78
CA ASP A 299 -11.01 11.82 26.88
C ASP A 299 -10.39 12.14 28.22
N GLU A 300 -10.99 11.68 29.31
CA GLU A 300 -10.44 11.86 30.67
C GLU A 300 -9.08 11.20 30.82
N TYR A 301 -8.94 9.99 30.29
CA TYR A 301 -7.67 9.26 30.39
C TYR A 301 -6.58 9.88 29.52
N LEU A 302 -6.91 10.28 28.28
CA LEU A 302 -5.98 10.98 27.39
C LEU A 302 -5.51 12.29 28.01
N GLN A 303 -6.44 13.08 28.59
CA GLN A 303 -6.10 14.34 29.26
C GLN A 303 -5.16 14.09 30.45
N HIS A 304 -5.44 13.09 31.29
CA HIS A 304 -4.60 12.74 32.41
C HIS A 304 -3.16 12.39 31.98
N LEU A 305 -3.01 11.49 31.02
CA LEU A 305 -1.70 11.09 30.49
C LEU A 305 -0.95 12.27 29.85
N THR A 306 -1.68 13.13 29.15
CA THR A 306 -1.09 14.32 28.52
C THR A 306 -0.53 15.29 29.55
N LEU A 307 -1.26 15.56 30.65
CA LEU A 307 -0.82 16.48 31.70
C LEU A 307 0.37 15.92 32.49
N GLU A 308 0.41 14.61 32.72
CA GLU A 308 1.57 13.95 33.35
C GLU A 308 2.80 14.02 32.43
N GLY A 309 2.63 13.63 31.17
CA GLY A 309 3.70 13.68 30.19
C GLY A 309 4.20 15.10 29.89
N ALA A 310 3.32 16.10 29.94
CA ALA A 310 3.71 17.49 29.78
C ALA A 310 4.64 17.98 30.90
N LYS A 311 4.37 17.61 32.15
CA LYS A 311 5.24 17.89 33.28
C LYS A 311 6.61 17.25 33.12
N GLU A 312 6.65 16.01 32.61
CA GLU A 312 7.90 15.30 32.37
C GLU A 312 8.72 15.92 31.23
N ARG A 313 8.05 16.32 30.11
CA ARG A 313 8.72 16.85 28.90
C ARG A 313 9.22 18.28 29.09
N TRP A 314 8.38 19.17 29.61
CA TRP A 314 8.73 20.60 29.73
C TRP A 314 9.19 20.99 31.14
N GLY A 315 8.79 20.27 32.20
CA GLY A 315 9.20 20.60 33.56
C GLY A 315 8.93 22.08 33.89
N ASP A 316 9.98 22.80 34.26
CA ASP A 316 9.91 24.22 34.58
C ASP A 316 9.64 25.14 33.35
N LYS A 317 9.77 24.61 32.16
CA LYS A 317 9.44 25.31 30.89
C LYS A 317 7.97 25.19 30.49
N LEU A 318 7.12 24.53 31.30
CA LEU A 318 5.69 24.42 31.02
C LEU A 318 5.01 25.77 31.26
N THR A 319 4.89 26.56 30.18
CA THR A 319 4.26 27.89 30.19
C THR A 319 2.75 27.82 30.03
N GLU A 320 2.05 28.95 30.27
CA GLU A 320 0.62 29.08 29.98
C GLU A 320 0.32 28.85 28.47
N GLU A 321 1.17 29.34 27.59
CA GLU A 321 1.05 29.12 26.14
C GLU A 321 1.07 27.64 25.77
N ILE A 322 1.97 26.86 26.35
CA ILE A 322 2.03 25.40 26.12
C ILE A 322 0.78 24.74 26.69
N SER A 323 0.32 25.16 27.87
CA SER A 323 -0.89 24.62 28.50
C SER A 323 -2.14 24.91 27.66
N ASP A 324 -2.28 26.10 27.10
CA ASP A 324 -3.36 26.49 26.22
C ASP A 324 -3.33 25.67 24.91
N ARG A 325 -2.15 25.46 24.35
CA ARG A 325 -1.96 24.62 23.17
C ARG A 325 -2.38 23.17 23.43
N LEU A 326 -2.00 22.59 24.56
CA LEU A 326 -2.41 21.24 24.96
C LEU A 326 -3.93 21.15 25.13
N ALA A 327 -4.54 22.13 25.82
CA ALA A 327 -5.98 22.19 26.01
C ALA A 327 -6.74 22.31 24.68
N TYR A 328 -6.21 23.10 23.75
CA TYR A 328 -6.76 23.25 22.40
C TYR A 328 -6.71 21.93 21.62
N GLU A 329 -5.54 21.29 21.59
CA GLU A 329 -5.35 20.01 20.86
C GLU A 329 -6.23 18.90 21.43
N LEU A 330 -6.29 18.73 22.76
CA LEU A 330 -7.14 17.76 23.43
C LEU A 330 -8.64 17.97 23.08
N ARG A 331 -9.09 19.22 23.05
CA ARG A 331 -10.46 19.56 22.65
C ARG A 331 -10.74 19.14 21.21
N VAL A 332 -9.83 19.45 20.27
CA VAL A 332 -9.98 19.06 18.87
C VAL A 332 -10.01 17.55 18.74
N MET A 333 -9.16 16.82 19.45
CA MET A 333 -9.13 15.34 19.43
C MET A 333 -10.43 14.74 19.95
N SER A 334 -10.98 15.28 21.04
CA SER A 334 -12.26 14.87 21.63
C SER A 334 -13.43 15.20 20.70
N ASP A 335 -13.51 16.44 20.20
CA ASP A 335 -14.59 16.89 19.29
C ASP A 335 -14.65 16.05 17.99
N MET A 336 -13.50 15.58 17.52
CA MET A 336 -13.38 14.70 16.34
C MET A 336 -13.55 13.21 16.66
N GLY A 337 -13.62 12.82 17.95
CA GLY A 337 -13.78 11.42 18.39
C GLY A 337 -12.52 10.57 18.24
N PHE A 338 -11.33 11.14 18.33
CA PHE A 338 -10.07 10.42 18.10
C PHE A 338 -9.27 10.11 19.37
N SER A 339 -9.81 10.35 20.57
CA SER A 339 -9.09 10.09 21.83
C SER A 339 -8.63 8.64 21.96
N ALA A 340 -9.47 7.67 21.60
CA ALA A 340 -9.10 6.25 21.57
C ALA A 340 -7.91 5.98 20.64
N TYR A 341 -7.85 6.63 19.49
CA TYR A 341 -6.74 6.49 18.53
C TYR A 341 -5.39 6.90 19.15
N PHE A 342 -5.36 8.03 19.86
CA PHE A 342 -4.15 8.50 20.54
C PHE A 342 -3.74 7.58 21.70
N LEU A 343 -4.71 7.04 22.43
CA LEU A 343 -4.47 6.07 23.50
C LEU A 343 -3.89 4.76 22.95
N ILE A 344 -4.43 4.26 21.83
CA ILE A 344 -3.91 3.07 21.15
C ILE A 344 -2.46 3.32 20.70
N THR A 345 -2.20 4.45 20.06
CA THR A 345 -0.85 4.79 19.58
C THR A 345 0.14 4.95 20.72
N TRP A 346 -0.26 5.65 21.80
CA TRP A 346 0.53 5.80 23.01
C TRP A 346 0.90 4.45 23.62
N ASP A 347 -0.06 3.57 23.78
CA ASP A 347 0.16 2.25 24.37
C ASP A 347 1.14 1.39 23.57
N LEU A 348 1.05 1.44 22.24
CA LEU A 348 1.96 0.71 21.35
C LEU A 348 3.41 1.19 21.52
N ILE A 349 3.59 2.50 21.53
CA ILE A 349 4.92 3.12 21.68
C ILE A 349 5.48 2.90 23.09
N ARG A 350 4.63 3.03 24.11
CA ARG A 350 4.98 2.72 25.49
C ARG A 350 5.46 1.28 25.62
N TYR A 351 4.66 0.31 25.10
CA TYR A 351 5.04 -1.10 25.13
C TYR A 351 6.39 -1.34 24.45
N ALA A 352 6.60 -0.77 23.25
CA ALA A 352 7.87 -0.92 22.55
C ALA A 352 9.05 -0.44 23.40
N ARG A 353 8.95 0.75 23.99
CA ARG A 353 10.00 1.32 24.84
C ARG A 353 10.25 0.49 26.11
N GLU A 354 9.20 -0.02 26.76
CA GLU A 354 9.30 -0.92 27.92
C GLU A 354 9.99 -2.25 27.59
N GLN A 355 9.84 -2.74 26.36
CA GLN A 355 10.53 -3.94 25.87
C GLN A 355 11.93 -3.66 25.30
N GLY A 356 12.43 -2.42 25.42
CA GLY A 356 13.73 -2.02 24.86
C GLY A 356 13.77 -1.94 23.35
N ILE A 357 12.62 -1.92 22.69
CA ILE A 357 12.50 -1.74 21.24
C ILE A 357 12.62 -0.26 20.93
N ARG A 358 13.62 0.10 20.11
CA ARG A 358 13.80 1.49 19.70
C ARG A 358 12.67 1.96 18.80
N VAL A 359 12.13 3.14 19.13
CA VAL A 359 11.12 3.85 18.37
C VAL A 359 11.74 5.10 17.76
N GLY A 360 11.35 5.44 16.53
CA GLY A 360 11.77 6.67 15.86
C GLY A 360 11.15 7.92 16.51
N PRO A 361 11.75 9.10 16.30
CA PRO A 361 11.32 10.37 16.91
C PRO A 361 9.99 10.90 16.38
N GLY A 362 9.34 10.17 15.52
CA GLY A 362 8.14 10.57 14.81
C GLY A 362 8.42 11.00 13.36
N ARG A 363 7.43 10.80 12.51
CA ARG A 363 7.46 11.16 11.09
C ARG A 363 6.09 11.68 10.64
N GLY A 364 6.02 12.17 9.40
CA GLY A 364 4.77 12.72 8.87
C GLY A 364 4.41 14.04 9.58
N SER A 365 3.12 14.25 9.78
CA SER A 365 2.60 15.46 10.41
C SER A 365 2.38 15.34 11.93
N ALA A 366 2.45 14.14 12.48
CA ALA A 366 2.17 13.90 13.90
C ALA A 366 3.11 14.64 14.86
N ALA A 367 4.37 14.90 14.44
CA ALA A 367 5.31 15.70 15.23
C ALA A 367 4.88 17.18 15.40
N GLY A 368 3.82 17.64 14.73
CA GLY A 368 3.19 18.93 14.96
C GLY A 368 2.23 18.98 16.17
N SER A 369 2.01 17.85 16.86
CA SER A 369 1.12 17.77 18.02
C SER A 369 1.89 17.84 19.35
N ALA A 370 1.52 18.79 20.20
CA ALA A 370 2.05 18.92 21.55
C ALA A 370 1.55 17.78 22.45
N VAL A 371 0.33 17.27 22.24
CA VAL A 371 -0.19 16.09 22.92
C VAL A 371 0.64 14.86 22.55
N ALA A 372 0.94 14.66 21.27
CA ALA A 372 1.78 13.54 20.84
C ALA A 372 3.20 13.60 21.44
N TYR A 373 3.77 14.79 21.57
CA TYR A 373 5.05 15.01 22.23
C TYR A 373 4.97 14.72 23.76
N ALA A 374 3.95 15.23 24.44
CA ALA A 374 3.71 14.95 25.86
C ALA A 374 3.58 13.44 26.13
N LEU A 375 2.85 12.72 25.27
CA LEU A 375 2.65 11.27 25.35
C LEU A 375 3.87 10.45 24.92
N LYS A 376 4.97 11.08 24.53
CA LYS A 376 6.18 10.41 24.00
C LYS A 376 5.90 9.60 22.71
N ILE A 377 4.83 9.95 21.97
CA ILE A 377 4.56 9.42 20.63
C ILE A 377 5.59 9.97 19.64
N THR A 378 5.97 11.23 19.85
CA THR A 378 7.02 11.92 19.07
C THR A 378 8.08 12.48 20.03
N ASP A 379 9.29 12.74 19.51
CA ASP A 379 10.43 13.22 20.33
C ASP A 379 10.92 14.61 19.89
N LEU A 380 10.10 15.37 19.16
CA LEU A 380 10.35 16.74 18.76
C LEU A 380 9.37 17.69 19.43
N ASP A 381 9.88 18.73 20.08
CA ASP A 381 9.04 19.76 20.66
C ASP A 381 8.39 20.62 19.56
N PRO A 382 7.07 20.53 19.35
CA PRO A 382 6.42 21.30 18.28
C PRO A 382 6.36 22.79 18.55
N ILE A 383 6.54 23.22 19.80
CA ILE A 383 6.57 24.65 20.18
C ILE A 383 7.94 25.25 19.81
N GLU A 384 9.02 24.57 20.16
CA GLU A 384 10.39 25.01 19.86
C GLU A 384 10.63 25.18 18.37
N TYR A 385 10.10 24.26 17.55
CA TYR A 385 10.33 24.25 16.09
C TYR A 385 9.18 24.86 15.27
N ASP A 386 8.20 25.51 15.89
CA ASP A 386 7.01 26.08 15.23
C ASP A 386 6.35 25.07 14.27
N LEU A 387 6.00 23.88 14.79
CA LEU A 387 5.29 22.85 14.05
C LEU A 387 3.78 22.99 14.26
N LEU A 388 3.03 22.95 13.16
CA LEU A 388 1.60 23.29 13.18
C LEU A 388 0.71 22.06 13.39
N PHE A 389 -0.14 22.11 14.42
CA PHE A 389 -1.11 21.06 14.73
C PHE A 389 -2.16 20.89 13.62
N GLU A 390 -2.64 21.98 13.03
CA GLU A 390 -3.69 21.96 11.99
C GLU A 390 -3.20 21.30 10.69
N ARG A 391 -1.88 21.18 10.51
CA ARG A 391 -1.29 20.39 9.43
C ARG A 391 -1.49 18.88 9.69
N PHE A 392 -1.57 18.46 10.94
CA PHE A 392 -1.80 17.09 11.38
C PHE A 392 -3.31 16.82 11.51
N LEU A 393 -4.00 17.55 12.38
CA LEU A 393 -5.45 17.47 12.56
C LEU A 393 -6.11 18.80 12.27
N ASN A 394 -6.97 18.85 11.26
CA ASN A 394 -7.71 20.04 10.88
C ASN A 394 -9.17 19.94 11.34
N PRO A 395 -9.61 20.75 12.31
CA PRO A 395 -10.98 20.69 12.85
C PRO A 395 -12.05 21.03 11.81
N SER A 396 -11.72 21.69 10.71
CA SER A 396 -12.66 21.98 9.64
C SER A 396 -12.95 20.79 8.73
N ARG A 397 -12.27 19.66 8.95
CA ARG A 397 -12.39 18.48 8.09
C ARG A 397 -12.19 17.19 8.89
N ILE A 398 -13.25 16.39 8.97
CA ILE A 398 -13.17 15.06 9.59
C ILE A 398 -12.38 14.13 8.66
N SER A 399 -11.18 13.75 9.07
CA SER A 399 -10.38 12.69 8.44
C SER A 399 -9.60 11.97 9.53
N MET A 400 -9.50 10.64 9.43
CA MET A 400 -8.71 9.86 10.38
C MET A 400 -7.28 10.41 10.46
N PRO A 401 -6.72 10.57 11.66
CA PRO A 401 -5.31 10.87 11.83
C PRO A 401 -4.47 9.70 11.33
N ASP A 402 -3.26 9.98 10.88
CA ASP A 402 -2.31 8.99 10.41
C ASP A 402 -0.97 9.20 11.12
N ILE A 403 -0.72 8.39 12.14
CA ILE A 403 0.54 8.39 12.88
C ILE A 403 1.35 7.17 12.43
N ASP A 404 2.33 7.43 11.61
CA ASP A 404 3.33 6.44 11.24
C ASP A 404 4.29 6.18 12.39
N MET A 405 4.48 4.93 12.77
CA MET A 405 5.39 4.53 13.84
C MET A 405 6.59 3.79 13.27
N ASP A 406 7.77 4.37 13.43
CA ASP A 406 9.02 3.73 13.06
C ASP A 406 9.55 2.89 14.24
N PHE A 407 9.75 1.60 14.02
CA PHE A 407 10.35 0.67 15.00
C PHE A 407 11.66 0.09 14.48
N ASP A 408 12.52 -0.35 15.36
CA ASP A 408 13.62 -1.26 15.02
C ASP A 408 13.07 -2.41 14.18
N SER A 409 13.61 -2.59 12.98
CA SER A 409 13.02 -3.43 11.95
C SER A 409 12.91 -4.91 12.34
N ARG A 410 13.72 -5.35 13.30
CA ARG A 410 13.76 -6.72 13.84
C ARG A 410 12.53 -7.07 14.69
N TYR A 411 11.85 -6.07 15.24
CA TYR A 411 10.77 -6.25 16.21
C TYR A 411 9.37 -5.94 15.66
N ARG A 412 9.25 -5.63 14.36
CA ARG A 412 7.94 -5.32 13.76
C ARG A 412 6.91 -6.42 14.02
N ASP A 413 7.30 -7.68 13.85
CA ASP A 413 6.40 -8.82 14.08
C ASP A 413 6.03 -8.99 15.56
N ALA A 414 6.94 -8.66 16.48
CA ALA A 414 6.65 -8.64 17.92
C ALA A 414 5.59 -7.58 18.26
N MET A 415 5.66 -6.41 17.64
CA MET A 415 4.64 -5.36 17.78
C MET A 415 3.27 -5.80 17.25
N ILE A 416 3.21 -6.44 16.08
CA ILE A 416 1.95 -6.99 15.53
C ILE A 416 1.36 -8.05 16.47
N ASN A 417 2.19 -8.92 17.01
CA ASN A 417 1.77 -9.94 17.97
C ASN A 417 1.24 -9.32 19.28
N TYR A 418 1.83 -8.24 19.76
CA TYR A 418 1.32 -7.50 20.91
C TYR A 418 -0.09 -6.98 20.67
N VAL A 419 -0.30 -6.32 19.53
CA VAL A 419 -1.62 -5.80 19.13
C VAL A 419 -2.64 -6.93 19.05
N ALA A 420 -2.29 -8.01 18.35
CA ALA A 420 -3.17 -9.18 18.21
C ALA A 420 -3.49 -9.86 19.56
N SER A 421 -2.56 -9.80 20.51
CA SER A 421 -2.79 -10.33 21.87
C SER A 421 -3.68 -9.42 22.70
N LYS A 422 -3.60 -8.11 22.48
CA LYS A 422 -4.35 -7.10 23.26
C LYS A 422 -5.78 -6.91 22.76
N TYR A 423 -5.98 -6.83 21.43
CA TYR A 423 -7.26 -6.53 20.83
C TYR A 423 -8.01 -7.78 20.33
N GLY A 424 -7.35 -8.93 20.23
CA GLY A 424 -7.90 -10.18 19.69
C GLY A 424 -7.29 -10.52 18.33
N ARG A 425 -7.00 -11.81 18.12
CA ARG A 425 -6.41 -12.31 16.87
C ARG A 425 -7.37 -12.24 15.68
N ASP A 426 -8.65 -12.19 15.95
CA ASP A 426 -9.74 -12.04 14.99
C ASP A 426 -10.09 -10.57 14.70
N HIS A 427 -9.49 -9.64 15.44
CA HIS A 427 -9.62 -8.19 15.28
C HIS A 427 -8.44 -7.51 14.57
N VAL A 428 -7.36 -8.25 14.33
CA VAL A 428 -6.11 -7.67 13.82
C VAL A 428 -5.64 -8.42 12.57
N ALA A 429 -5.40 -7.70 11.50
CA ALA A 429 -4.80 -8.25 10.28
C ALA A 429 -3.79 -7.28 9.64
N GLN A 430 -2.83 -7.83 8.92
CA GLN A 430 -2.00 -7.05 8.02
C GLN A 430 -2.77 -6.73 6.74
N ILE A 431 -2.50 -5.60 6.11
CA ILE A 431 -3.22 -5.17 4.92
C ILE A 431 -2.58 -5.82 3.68
N ILE A 432 -3.40 -6.29 2.74
CA ILE A 432 -2.97 -6.78 1.44
C ILE A 432 -2.51 -5.62 0.55
N THR A 433 -1.60 -5.90 -0.36
CA THR A 433 -1.28 -5.03 -1.49
C THR A 433 -1.18 -5.83 -2.78
N PHE A 434 -1.48 -5.20 -3.90
CA PHE A 434 -1.45 -5.84 -5.22
C PHE A 434 -0.38 -5.20 -6.08
N SER A 435 0.55 -6.01 -6.58
CA SER A 435 1.47 -5.56 -7.61
C SER A 435 0.80 -5.56 -8.98
N GLN A 436 1.13 -4.57 -9.79
CA GLN A 436 0.68 -4.48 -11.19
C GLN A 436 1.83 -4.77 -12.14
N ILE A 437 1.50 -5.29 -13.31
CA ILE A 437 2.45 -5.45 -14.41
C ILE A 437 2.73 -4.06 -14.98
N LYS A 438 3.91 -3.50 -14.71
CA LYS A 438 4.34 -2.22 -15.27
C LYS A 438 4.97 -2.40 -16.66
N GLY A 439 5.01 -1.37 -17.49
CA GLY A 439 5.46 -1.41 -18.87
C GLY A 439 6.78 -2.15 -19.10
N ARG A 440 7.82 -1.93 -18.27
CA ARG A 440 9.09 -2.67 -18.38
C ARG A 440 8.98 -4.17 -18.09
N ALA A 441 8.08 -4.55 -17.20
CA ALA A 441 7.80 -5.95 -16.93
C ALA A 441 6.93 -6.54 -18.04
N ALA A 442 5.91 -5.80 -18.50
CA ALA A 442 5.01 -6.21 -19.55
C ALA A 442 5.76 -6.59 -20.85
N VAL A 443 6.72 -5.76 -21.29
CA VAL A 443 7.49 -6.05 -22.52
C VAL A 443 8.42 -7.25 -22.36
N ARG A 444 8.99 -7.48 -21.16
CA ARG A 444 9.81 -8.69 -20.93
C ARG A 444 8.96 -9.95 -20.84
N ASP A 445 7.82 -9.88 -20.17
CA ASP A 445 6.88 -10.99 -20.10
C ASP A 445 6.29 -11.30 -21.51
N ALA A 446 5.89 -10.29 -22.29
CA ALA A 446 5.41 -10.45 -23.65
C ALA A 446 6.47 -11.08 -24.56
N ALA A 447 7.71 -10.59 -24.53
CA ALA A 447 8.81 -11.16 -25.31
C ALA A 447 9.04 -12.64 -24.94
N ARG A 448 9.00 -12.98 -23.64
CA ARG A 448 9.17 -14.36 -23.15
C ARG A 448 8.06 -15.28 -23.65
N VAL A 449 6.79 -14.88 -23.50
CA VAL A 449 5.66 -15.73 -23.89
C VAL A 449 5.54 -15.90 -25.41
N LEU A 450 6.04 -14.94 -26.19
CA LEU A 450 6.16 -14.98 -27.66
C LEU A 450 7.42 -15.72 -28.14
N ASP A 451 8.17 -16.36 -27.24
CA ASP A 451 9.42 -17.06 -27.56
C ASP A 451 10.48 -16.19 -28.25
N LYS A 452 10.52 -14.90 -27.91
CA LYS A 452 11.55 -13.98 -28.42
C LYS A 452 12.81 -14.04 -27.54
N PRO A 453 14.00 -13.81 -28.10
CA PRO A 453 15.24 -13.74 -27.31
C PRO A 453 15.11 -12.70 -26.18
N TYR A 454 15.67 -13.00 -25.00
CA TYR A 454 15.66 -12.11 -23.84
C TYR A 454 16.13 -10.69 -24.16
N ALA A 455 17.13 -10.57 -25.07
CA ALA A 455 17.68 -9.29 -25.48
C ALA A 455 16.63 -8.35 -26.11
N VAL A 456 15.64 -8.90 -26.82
CA VAL A 456 14.57 -8.09 -27.44
C VAL A 456 13.74 -7.41 -26.36
N GLY A 457 13.23 -8.16 -25.39
CA GLY A 457 12.44 -7.60 -24.28
C GLY A 457 13.25 -6.62 -23.42
N ASP A 458 14.53 -6.90 -23.19
CA ASP A 458 15.41 -6.04 -22.41
C ASP A 458 15.74 -4.72 -23.13
N GLN A 459 15.95 -4.77 -24.45
CA GLN A 459 16.16 -3.58 -25.30
C GLN A 459 14.93 -2.67 -25.26
N ILE A 460 13.73 -3.22 -25.49
CA ILE A 460 12.48 -2.45 -25.41
C ILE A 460 12.30 -1.85 -24.02
N ALA A 461 12.52 -2.63 -22.97
CA ALA A 461 12.38 -2.16 -21.60
C ALA A 461 13.33 -1.00 -21.23
N LYS A 462 14.55 -0.99 -21.80
CA LYS A 462 15.52 0.12 -21.65
C LYS A 462 15.13 1.37 -22.41
N ALA A 463 14.43 1.24 -23.53
CA ALA A 463 13.91 2.35 -24.33
C ALA A 463 12.70 3.06 -23.66
N ILE A 464 12.05 2.43 -22.68
CA ILE A 464 11.03 3.11 -21.87
C ILE A 464 11.73 4.16 -21.00
N PRO A 465 11.31 5.44 -21.08
CA PRO A 465 11.99 6.52 -20.37
C PRO A 465 11.99 6.28 -18.84
N PRO A 466 12.99 6.81 -18.13
CA PRO A 466 12.95 6.84 -16.66
C PRO A 466 11.80 7.72 -16.19
N PRO A 467 11.41 7.64 -14.90
CA PRO A 467 10.38 8.50 -14.34
C PRO A 467 10.66 9.98 -14.60
N VAL A 468 9.70 10.69 -15.15
CA VAL A 468 9.79 12.13 -15.41
C VAL A 468 9.07 12.86 -14.26
N MET A 469 9.78 13.73 -13.56
CA MET A 469 9.29 14.40 -12.34
C MET A 469 8.71 13.42 -11.29
N GLY A 470 9.34 12.24 -11.15
CA GLY A 470 8.93 11.20 -10.22
C GLY A 470 7.75 10.33 -10.67
N ARG A 471 7.21 10.54 -11.87
CA ARG A 471 6.08 9.78 -12.44
C ARG A 471 6.57 8.84 -13.54
N ASP A 472 6.25 7.56 -13.43
CA ASP A 472 6.45 6.58 -14.50
C ASP A 472 5.60 6.94 -15.73
N THR A 473 6.15 6.78 -16.93
CA THR A 473 5.37 6.92 -18.17
C THR A 473 4.87 5.52 -18.57
N PRO A 474 3.53 5.29 -18.59
CA PRO A 474 2.98 4.03 -19.04
C PRO A 474 3.35 3.73 -20.52
N LEU A 475 3.38 2.46 -20.90
CA LEU A 475 3.76 2.04 -22.25
C LEU A 475 2.85 2.67 -23.32
N TRP A 476 1.54 2.69 -23.07
CA TRP A 476 0.58 3.35 -23.97
C TRP A 476 0.85 4.86 -24.13
N ALA A 477 1.27 5.54 -23.04
CA ALA A 477 1.61 6.96 -23.08
C ALA A 477 2.98 7.23 -23.74
N CYS A 478 3.84 6.22 -23.87
CA CYS A 478 5.04 6.31 -24.70
C CYS A 478 4.70 6.38 -26.20
N LEU A 479 3.57 5.79 -26.63
CA LEU A 479 3.14 5.72 -28.02
C LEU A 479 2.14 6.83 -28.40
N THR A 480 1.30 7.25 -27.46
CA THR A 480 0.22 8.24 -27.70
C THR A 480 0.40 9.45 -26.82
N LYS A 481 0.40 10.65 -27.43
CA LYS A 481 0.52 11.91 -26.71
C LYS A 481 -0.76 12.21 -25.92
N THR A 482 -0.67 12.21 -24.61
CA THR A 482 -1.80 12.40 -23.71
C THR A 482 -1.38 13.14 -22.43
N GLU A 483 -2.24 14.00 -21.90
CA GLU A 483 -2.07 14.56 -20.56
C GLU A 483 -2.28 13.45 -19.49
N PRO A 484 -1.52 13.43 -18.41
CA PRO A 484 -0.44 14.35 -18.00
C PRO A 484 0.98 13.87 -18.39
N TYR A 485 1.13 13.01 -19.41
CA TYR A 485 2.37 12.33 -19.77
C TYR A 485 3.16 12.98 -20.93
N GLN A 486 2.92 14.25 -21.25
CA GLN A 486 3.55 14.91 -22.41
C GLN A 486 5.08 14.84 -22.41
N GLU A 487 5.72 15.09 -21.26
CA GLU A 487 7.18 15.05 -21.16
C GLU A 487 7.72 13.60 -21.28
N GLY A 488 7.00 12.63 -20.70
CA GLY A 488 7.30 11.21 -20.89
C GLY A 488 7.18 10.79 -22.35
N PHE A 489 6.13 11.25 -23.04
CA PHE A 489 5.97 11.04 -24.49
C PHE A 489 7.13 11.63 -25.28
N LYS A 490 7.58 12.85 -25.00
CA LYS A 490 8.75 13.44 -25.64
C LYS A 490 10.01 12.59 -25.45
N ALA A 491 10.24 12.15 -24.23
CA ALA A 491 11.40 11.31 -23.87
C ALA A 491 11.34 9.91 -24.50
N ALA A 492 10.17 9.42 -24.89
CA ALA A 492 9.94 8.09 -25.45
C ALA A 492 10.11 7.99 -26.97
N SER A 493 10.89 8.85 -27.60
CA SER A 493 11.08 8.85 -29.08
C SER A 493 11.72 7.56 -29.59
N GLU A 494 12.65 6.97 -28.84
CA GLU A 494 13.34 5.74 -29.21
C GLU A 494 12.39 4.56 -29.32
N ILE A 495 11.53 4.34 -28.32
CA ILE A 495 10.57 3.23 -28.33
C ILE A 495 9.54 3.38 -29.46
N ARG A 496 9.10 4.62 -29.79
CA ARG A 496 8.22 4.84 -30.94
C ARG A 496 8.90 4.48 -32.26
N HIS A 497 10.17 4.90 -32.42
CA HIS A 497 10.94 4.55 -33.61
C HIS A 497 11.10 3.03 -33.77
N MET A 498 11.39 2.31 -32.67
CA MET A 498 11.45 0.85 -32.68
C MET A 498 10.10 0.22 -33.01
N TYR A 499 9.01 0.71 -32.45
CA TYR A 499 7.65 0.22 -32.69
C TYR A 499 7.21 0.38 -34.15
N GLU A 500 7.58 1.48 -34.78
CA GLU A 500 7.20 1.80 -36.17
C GLU A 500 8.04 1.01 -37.21
N ASN A 501 9.30 0.68 -36.87
CA ASN A 501 10.25 0.16 -37.88
C ASN A 501 10.65 -1.31 -37.67
N ASP A 502 10.30 -1.95 -36.54
CA ASP A 502 10.63 -3.34 -36.27
C ASP A 502 9.37 -4.17 -35.98
N PRO A 503 8.97 -5.07 -36.91
CA PRO A 503 7.77 -5.90 -36.71
C PRO A 503 7.82 -6.79 -35.45
N VAL A 504 9.00 -7.25 -35.03
CA VAL A 504 9.16 -8.06 -33.83
C VAL A 504 8.93 -7.22 -32.58
N VAL A 505 9.47 -6.01 -32.56
CA VAL A 505 9.24 -5.06 -31.47
C VAL A 505 7.76 -4.67 -31.39
N LYS A 506 7.14 -4.44 -32.54
CA LYS A 506 5.71 -4.11 -32.61
C LYS A 506 4.85 -5.23 -32.03
N GLU A 507 5.08 -6.47 -32.42
CA GLU A 507 4.37 -7.65 -31.88
C GLU A 507 4.49 -7.76 -30.36
N VAL A 508 5.71 -7.57 -29.83
CA VAL A 508 5.96 -7.60 -28.38
C VAL A 508 5.26 -6.46 -27.66
N ILE A 509 5.28 -5.26 -28.20
CA ILE A 509 4.64 -4.09 -27.58
C ILE A 509 3.13 -4.21 -27.63
N ASP A 510 2.54 -4.68 -28.74
CA ASP A 510 1.09 -4.87 -28.87
C ASP A 510 0.55 -5.85 -27.80
N VAL A 511 1.23 -6.96 -27.56
CA VAL A 511 0.90 -7.89 -26.45
C VAL A 511 1.14 -7.25 -25.09
N ALA A 512 2.23 -6.52 -24.92
CA ALA A 512 2.57 -5.87 -23.65
C ALA A 512 1.56 -4.79 -23.25
N LEU A 513 0.97 -4.06 -24.17
CA LEU A 513 -0.10 -3.09 -23.92
C LEU A 513 -1.32 -3.73 -23.27
N GLY A 514 -1.68 -4.94 -23.69
CA GLY A 514 -2.76 -5.69 -23.07
C GLY A 514 -2.43 -6.20 -21.66
N LEU A 515 -1.15 -6.45 -21.37
CA LEU A 515 -0.68 -6.92 -20.06
C LEU A 515 -0.44 -5.79 -19.06
N GLU A 516 -0.05 -4.59 -19.52
CA GLU A 516 0.28 -3.46 -18.65
C GLU A 516 -0.92 -3.04 -17.79
N GLY A 517 -0.69 -2.84 -16.50
CA GLY A 517 -1.71 -2.42 -15.54
C GLY A 517 -2.50 -3.57 -14.92
N LEU A 518 -2.43 -4.80 -15.47
CA LEU A 518 -3.10 -5.94 -14.85
C LEU A 518 -2.44 -6.31 -13.52
N ARG A 519 -3.24 -6.79 -12.56
CA ARG A 519 -2.75 -7.25 -11.25
C ARG A 519 -1.97 -8.56 -11.43
N ARG A 520 -0.75 -8.61 -10.87
CA ARG A 520 0.17 -9.74 -11.01
C ARG A 520 0.10 -10.71 -9.84
N GLN A 521 0.31 -10.19 -8.65
CA GLN A 521 0.32 -10.97 -7.40
C GLN A 521 -0.08 -10.11 -6.22
N ASP A 522 -0.60 -10.78 -5.20
CA ASP A 522 -0.80 -10.21 -3.89
C ASP A 522 0.49 -10.26 -3.08
N SER A 523 0.63 -9.33 -2.16
CA SER A 523 1.66 -9.31 -1.13
C SER A 523 1.10 -8.66 0.14
N ILE A 524 1.87 -8.69 1.21
CA ILE A 524 1.51 -8.01 2.45
C ILE A 524 2.07 -6.59 2.37
N HIS A 525 1.28 -5.61 2.75
CA HIS A 525 1.71 -4.22 2.87
C HIS A 525 2.88 -4.10 3.88
N ALA A 526 3.88 -3.31 3.54
CA ALA A 526 5.09 -3.22 4.34
C ALA A 526 4.87 -2.69 5.76
N ALA A 527 3.82 -1.89 5.98
CA ALA A 527 3.55 -1.20 7.23
C ALA A 527 2.14 -1.47 7.79
N GLY A 528 1.11 -1.41 6.94
CA GLY A 528 -0.28 -1.32 7.34
C GLY A 528 -0.81 -2.54 8.11
N VAL A 529 -1.38 -2.26 9.27
CA VAL A 529 -2.10 -3.20 10.12
C VAL A 529 -3.46 -2.60 10.43
N VAL A 530 -4.52 -3.37 10.26
CA VAL A 530 -5.88 -2.94 10.62
C VAL A 530 -6.24 -3.52 11.98
N ILE A 531 -6.90 -2.70 12.81
CA ILE A 531 -7.45 -3.07 14.11
C ILE A 531 -8.93 -2.71 14.10
N THR A 532 -9.80 -3.66 14.44
CA THR A 532 -11.24 -3.47 14.38
C THR A 532 -11.90 -3.62 15.75
N LYS A 533 -13.06 -2.98 15.91
CA LYS A 533 -13.87 -3.07 17.12
C LYS A 533 -14.55 -4.43 17.25
N GLU A 534 -15.22 -4.87 16.20
CA GLU A 534 -15.81 -6.20 16.06
C GLU A 534 -14.86 -7.10 15.27
N PRO A 535 -15.05 -8.42 15.24
CA PRO A 535 -14.24 -9.31 14.42
C PRO A 535 -14.11 -8.83 12.98
N LEU A 536 -12.92 -8.95 12.40
CA LEU A 536 -12.60 -8.47 11.03
C LEU A 536 -13.64 -8.87 9.99
N THR A 537 -14.18 -10.09 10.11
CA THR A 537 -15.15 -10.63 9.16
C THR A 537 -16.55 -9.99 9.21
N GLU A 538 -16.79 -9.08 10.15
CA GLU A 538 -17.95 -8.19 10.12
C GLU A 538 -17.82 -7.04 9.11
N TYR A 539 -16.58 -6.73 8.70
CA TYR A 539 -16.25 -5.58 7.86
C TYR A 539 -15.67 -5.97 6.52
N LEU A 540 -14.79 -6.98 6.49
CA LEU A 540 -14.02 -7.35 5.31
C LEU A 540 -13.59 -8.82 5.32
N PRO A 541 -13.38 -9.42 4.13
CA PRO A 541 -12.85 -10.77 4.04
C PRO A 541 -11.36 -10.80 4.38
N ILE A 542 -10.95 -11.89 5.04
CA ILE A 542 -9.57 -12.14 5.44
C ILE A 542 -9.03 -13.42 4.80
N GLN A 543 -7.71 -13.53 4.79
CA GLN A 543 -7.00 -14.70 4.28
C GLN A 543 -5.71 -14.94 5.06
N ARG A 544 -5.15 -16.15 4.91
CA ARG A 544 -3.76 -16.42 5.27
C ARG A 544 -2.92 -16.49 4.01
N LYS A 545 -1.68 -16.02 4.09
CA LYS A 545 -0.73 -16.15 2.98
C LYS A 545 0.16 -17.37 3.24
N PRO A 546 0.04 -18.44 2.44
CA PRO A 546 0.89 -19.61 2.59
C PRO A 546 2.37 -19.24 2.46
N GLU A 547 3.17 -19.67 3.42
CA GLU A 547 4.62 -19.54 3.40
C GLU A 547 5.24 -20.94 3.29
N LYS A 548 6.36 -21.03 2.55
CA LYS A 548 7.08 -22.28 2.42
C LYS A 548 7.64 -22.67 3.79
N ASP A 549 7.48 -23.94 4.14
CA ASP A 549 7.99 -24.53 5.40
C ASP A 549 7.32 -24.05 6.69
N LYS A 550 6.13 -23.38 6.61
CA LYS A 550 5.30 -23.05 7.77
C LYS A 550 3.91 -23.69 7.65
N ASP A 551 3.34 -24.06 8.78
CA ASP A 551 1.93 -24.43 8.82
C ASP A 551 1.07 -23.19 8.54
N ILE A 552 -0.05 -23.38 7.86
CA ILE A 552 -0.93 -22.27 7.44
C ILE A 552 -1.41 -21.46 8.65
N GLU A 553 -1.59 -22.11 9.81
CA GLU A 553 -2.02 -21.47 11.06
C GLU A 553 -0.99 -20.52 11.66
N GLU A 554 0.28 -20.71 11.32
CA GLU A 554 1.40 -19.86 11.76
C GLU A 554 1.63 -18.67 10.84
N THR A 555 0.96 -18.64 9.68
CA THR A 555 1.12 -17.55 8.72
C THR A 555 0.26 -16.33 9.08
N PRO A 556 0.68 -15.11 8.71
CA PRO A 556 -0.06 -13.89 9.02
C PRO A 556 -1.49 -13.90 8.50
N VAL A 557 -2.41 -13.35 9.27
CA VAL A 557 -3.75 -12.99 8.80
C VAL A 557 -3.64 -11.69 8.01
N VAL A 558 -4.24 -11.67 6.81
CA VAL A 558 -4.17 -10.57 5.85
C VAL A 558 -5.57 -10.23 5.38
N THR A 559 -5.87 -8.96 5.22
CA THR A 559 -7.14 -8.52 4.60
C THR A 559 -7.21 -8.91 3.14
N GLN A 560 -8.40 -9.09 2.56
CA GLN A 560 -8.58 -9.20 1.11
C GLN A 560 -8.80 -7.84 0.44
N TYR A 561 -9.05 -6.78 1.21
CA TYR A 561 -9.18 -5.42 0.72
C TYR A 561 -7.88 -4.65 0.94
N GLU A 562 -7.48 -3.89 -0.07
CA GLU A 562 -6.27 -3.05 -0.04
C GLU A 562 -6.44 -1.80 0.83
N MET A 563 -5.33 -1.13 1.11
CA MET A 563 -5.22 -0.03 2.06
C MET A 563 -6.29 1.06 1.86
N GLN A 564 -6.48 1.56 0.63
CA GLN A 564 -7.47 2.59 0.35
C GLN A 564 -8.90 2.11 0.69
N SER A 565 -9.21 0.86 0.39
CA SER A 565 -10.51 0.26 0.68
C SER A 565 -10.74 0.09 2.19
N VAL A 566 -9.71 -0.27 2.95
CA VAL A 566 -9.76 -0.37 4.42
C VAL A 566 -10.02 1.01 5.05
N GLU A 567 -9.31 2.04 4.58
CA GLU A 567 -9.50 3.43 5.03
C GLU A 567 -10.88 3.96 4.68
N ASP A 568 -11.37 3.68 3.49
CA ASP A 568 -12.69 4.13 3.02
C ASP A 568 -13.85 3.50 3.79
N LEU A 569 -13.68 2.25 4.25
CA LEU A 569 -14.62 1.61 5.18
C LEU A 569 -14.61 2.26 6.57
N GLY A 570 -13.67 3.18 6.83
CA GLY A 570 -13.52 3.85 8.12
C GLY A 570 -12.80 3.02 9.18
N LEU A 571 -12.17 1.91 8.81
CA LEU A 571 -11.43 1.05 9.74
C LEU A 571 -10.10 1.69 10.15
N LEU A 572 -9.68 1.43 11.38
CA LEU A 572 -8.42 1.93 11.90
C LEU A 572 -7.24 1.22 11.25
N LYS A 573 -6.49 1.96 10.43
CA LYS A 573 -5.19 1.56 9.91
C LYS A 573 -4.09 2.13 10.81
N MET A 574 -3.14 1.29 11.17
CA MET A 574 -1.91 1.68 11.90
C MET A 574 -0.71 1.28 11.06
N ASP A 575 0.24 2.20 10.86
CA ASP A 575 1.43 1.93 10.08
C ASP A 575 2.63 1.59 10.97
N PHE A 576 2.99 0.30 10.98
CA PHE A 576 4.14 -0.25 11.70
C PHE A 576 5.32 -0.38 10.74
N LEU A 577 6.19 0.61 10.76
CA LEU A 577 7.32 0.69 9.84
C LEU A 577 8.60 0.16 10.50
N GLY A 578 9.24 -0.81 9.86
CA GLY A 578 10.57 -1.25 10.25
C GLY A 578 11.64 -0.34 9.65
N LEU A 579 12.26 0.49 10.47
CA LEU A 579 13.35 1.38 10.03
C LEU A 579 14.72 0.82 10.43
N ARG A 580 15.46 0.28 9.47
CA ARG A 580 16.79 -0.33 9.69
C ARG A 580 17.80 0.58 10.39
N ASN A 581 17.69 1.90 10.20
CA ASN A 581 18.61 2.81 10.86
C ASN A 581 18.42 2.83 12.38
N LEU A 582 17.22 2.47 12.88
CA LEU A 582 17.00 2.27 14.30
C LEU A 582 17.73 1.02 14.81
N ASP A 583 17.81 -0.06 14.00
CA ASP A 583 18.63 -1.24 14.31
C ASP A 583 20.11 -0.83 14.46
N VAL A 584 20.63 -0.03 13.50
CA VAL A 584 22.01 0.45 13.51
C VAL A 584 22.29 1.32 14.74
N ILE A 585 21.36 2.20 15.11
CA ILE A 585 21.50 3.03 16.30
C ILE A 585 21.53 2.14 17.56
N SER A 586 20.59 1.18 17.69
CA SER A 586 20.55 0.26 18.84
C SER A 586 21.85 -0.54 18.98
N ASP A 587 22.30 -1.16 17.89
CA ASP A 587 23.53 -1.95 17.87
C ASP A 587 24.76 -1.06 18.17
N SER A 588 24.78 0.19 17.69
CA SER A 588 25.89 1.12 17.97
C SER A 588 25.95 1.47 19.46
N LEU A 589 24.80 1.73 20.10
CA LEU A 589 24.74 2.04 21.53
C LEU A 589 25.17 0.86 22.39
N GLU A 590 24.79 -0.36 22.01
CA GLU A 590 25.22 -1.58 22.69
C GLU A 590 26.73 -1.78 22.57
N LEU A 591 27.27 -1.64 21.36
CA LEU A 591 28.71 -1.73 21.11
C LEU A 591 29.51 -0.63 21.83
N ILE A 592 28.99 0.60 21.94
CA ILE A 592 29.61 1.69 22.71
C ILE A 592 29.64 1.32 24.20
N LYS A 593 28.52 0.85 24.77
CA LYS A 593 28.44 0.42 26.17
C LYS A 593 29.41 -0.72 26.45
N GLU A 594 29.48 -1.74 25.59
CA GLU A 594 30.36 -2.89 25.77
C GLU A 594 31.84 -2.55 25.62
N THR A 595 32.19 -1.73 24.65
CA THR A 595 33.62 -1.54 24.30
C THR A 595 34.24 -0.30 24.93
N VAL A 596 33.47 0.75 25.17
CA VAL A 596 33.92 2.04 25.76
C VAL A 596 33.43 2.21 27.21
N GLY A 597 32.33 1.53 27.61
CA GLY A 597 31.72 1.65 28.95
C GLY A 597 30.89 2.92 29.09
N VAL A 598 30.51 3.56 28.00
CA VAL A 598 29.65 4.76 27.99
C VAL A 598 28.20 4.35 27.74
N GLU A 599 27.30 4.80 28.58
CA GLU A 599 25.87 4.69 28.37
C GLU A 599 25.40 6.01 27.76
N LEU A 600 25.29 6.03 26.41
CA LEU A 600 24.96 7.23 25.66
C LEU A 600 23.44 7.37 25.55
N ASP A 601 22.90 8.49 26.04
CA ASP A 601 21.51 8.89 25.80
C ASP A 601 21.39 9.58 24.43
N ILE A 602 21.03 8.80 23.42
CA ILE A 602 20.93 9.25 22.02
C ILE A 602 19.70 10.16 21.79
N ASP A 603 18.71 10.07 22.66
CA ASP A 603 17.45 10.80 22.52
C ASP A 603 17.54 12.23 23.12
N ASN A 604 18.58 12.49 23.92
CA ASN A 604 18.88 13.80 24.50
C ASN A 604 20.26 14.35 24.10
N LEU A 605 20.65 14.15 22.84
CA LEU A 605 21.88 14.70 22.31
C LEU A 605 21.85 16.22 22.23
N PRO A 606 22.97 16.93 22.46
CA PRO A 606 23.09 18.34 22.10
C PRO A 606 23.01 18.48 20.58
N LEU A 607 22.08 19.33 20.09
CA LEU A 607 21.85 19.54 18.66
C LEU A 607 22.76 20.64 18.04
N ASP A 608 23.82 21.00 18.75
CA ASP A 608 24.82 22.01 18.38
C ASP A 608 26.25 21.47 18.33
N ASP A 609 26.40 20.12 18.20
CA ASP A 609 27.71 19.47 18.22
C ASP A 609 28.55 19.81 16.99
N GLU A 610 29.62 20.61 17.21
CA GLU A 610 30.53 21.07 16.16
C GLU A 610 31.17 19.94 15.36
N LYS A 611 31.53 18.83 16.02
CA LYS A 611 32.19 17.69 15.36
C LYS A 611 31.26 16.99 14.37
N THR A 612 29.99 16.87 14.72
CA THR A 612 28.94 16.34 13.86
C THR A 612 28.71 17.24 12.64
N PHE A 613 28.60 18.55 12.83
CA PHE A 613 28.44 19.48 11.70
C PHE A 613 29.66 19.53 10.80
N ASN A 614 30.87 19.44 11.34
CA ASN A 614 32.09 19.37 10.52
C ASN A 614 32.12 18.13 9.63
N LEU A 615 31.71 16.95 10.15
CA LEU A 615 31.59 15.73 9.34
C LEU A 615 30.61 15.92 8.19
N LEU A 616 29.43 16.52 8.48
CA LEU A 616 28.40 16.79 7.46
C LEU A 616 28.87 17.84 6.44
N ALA A 617 29.48 18.95 6.88
CA ALA A 617 29.98 20.01 6.00
C ALA A 617 31.08 19.51 5.03
N LEU A 618 31.89 18.56 5.43
CA LEU A 618 32.89 17.88 4.56
C LEU A 618 32.22 16.88 3.61
N GLY A 619 30.95 16.54 3.80
CA GLY A 619 30.22 15.53 3.03
C GLY A 619 30.71 14.10 3.31
N GLU A 620 31.26 13.84 4.49
CA GLU A 620 31.72 12.51 4.95
C GLU A 620 30.57 11.68 5.51
N SER A 621 29.45 11.66 4.80
CA SER A 621 28.15 11.15 5.28
C SER A 621 27.76 9.79 4.69
N ILE A 622 28.68 9.01 4.11
CA ILE A 622 28.39 7.62 3.73
C ILE A 622 27.98 6.84 4.99
N GLY A 623 26.83 6.18 4.91
CA GLY A 623 26.21 5.50 6.05
C GLY A 623 25.35 6.37 6.95
N VAL A 624 25.33 7.69 6.80
CA VAL A 624 24.43 8.60 7.54
C VAL A 624 23.05 8.54 6.91
N PHE A 625 22.02 8.40 7.75
CA PHE A 625 20.64 8.26 7.30
C PHE A 625 20.23 9.37 6.33
N GLN A 626 19.69 8.99 5.18
CA GLN A 626 19.25 9.85 4.08
C GLN A 626 20.29 10.81 3.46
N LEU A 627 21.49 10.95 4.02
CA LEU A 627 22.48 11.93 3.59
C LEU A 627 23.67 11.33 2.82
N GLU A 628 23.62 10.06 2.42
CA GLU A 628 24.78 9.34 1.88
C GLU A 628 24.95 9.42 0.35
N SER A 629 23.90 9.82 -0.42
CA SER A 629 24.00 9.82 -1.88
C SER A 629 25.02 10.82 -2.40
N PRO A 630 25.76 10.54 -3.51
CA PRO A 630 26.77 11.44 -4.02
C PRO A 630 26.29 12.87 -4.29
N PRO A 631 25.09 13.09 -4.89
CA PRO A 631 24.59 14.46 -5.08
C PRO A 631 24.20 15.15 -3.76
N MET A 632 23.65 14.42 -2.77
CA MET A 632 23.38 14.97 -1.44
C MET A 632 24.68 15.42 -0.76
N ARG A 633 25.73 14.60 -0.85
CA ARG A 633 27.06 14.96 -0.31
C ARG A 633 27.64 16.22 -0.97
N ALA A 634 27.39 16.41 -2.28
CA ALA A 634 27.77 17.63 -2.98
C ALA A 634 26.98 18.86 -2.48
N LEU A 635 25.67 18.71 -2.26
CA LEU A 635 24.83 19.74 -1.68
C LEU A 635 25.26 20.10 -0.25
N MET A 636 25.56 19.11 0.60
CA MET A 636 26.06 19.36 1.97
C MET A 636 27.37 20.16 1.97
N ARG A 637 28.31 19.85 1.09
CA ARG A 637 29.54 20.66 0.97
C ARG A 637 29.25 22.10 0.53
N ALA A 638 28.27 22.30 -0.34
CA ALA A 638 27.91 23.64 -0.81
C ALA A 638 27.15 24.43 0.27
N LEU A 639 26.28 23.75 1.05
CA LEU A 639 25.45 24.35 2.10
C LEU A 639 26.27 24.57 3.39
N ALA A 640 27.19 23.68 3.70
CA ALA A 640 28.00 23.65 4.92
C ALA A 640 27.11 23.75 6.18
N PRO A 641 26.35 22.69 6.53
CA PRO A 641 25.41 22.74 7.63
C PRO A 641 26.09 23.07 8.95
N SER A 642 25.49 23.95 9.74
CA SER A 642 26.03 24.49 11.00
C SER A 642 24.99 24.51 12.12
N SER A 643 23.77 24.08 11.84
CA SER A 643 22.68 23.95 12.80
C SER A 643 21.80 22.74 12.47
N PHE A 644 20.96 22.36 13.43
CA PHE A 644 20.02 21.25 13.23
C PHE A 644 18.97 21.59 12.16
N GLU A 645 18.55 22.84 12.06
CA GLU A 645 17.63 23.34 11.02
C GLU A 645 18.21 23.13 9.60
N ASP A 646 19.52 23.29 9.44
CA ASP A 646 20.17 23.00 8.16
C ASP A 646 20.08 21.51 7.79
N VAL A 647 20.23 20.60 8.77
CA VAL A 647 20.08 19.16 8.56
C VAL A 647 18.65 18.83 8.17
N ALA A 648 17.67 19.42 8.85
CA ALA A 648 16.26 19.28 8.49
C ALA A 648 15.98 19.85 7.09
N ALA A 649 16.54 21.01 6.75
CA ALA A 649 16.38 21.61 5.43
C ALA A 649 16.95 20.74 4.29
N LEU A 650 18.08 20.06 4.50
CA LEU A 650 18.64 19.11 3.51
C LEU A 650 17.65 18.01 3.14
N VAL A 651 16.91 17.45 4.10
CA VAL A 651 15.87 16.45 3.87
C VAL A 651 14.75 17.02 2.99
N ALA A 652 14.39 18.29 3.18
CA ALA A 652 13.34 18.95 2.39
C ALA A 652 13.80 19.34 0.98
N LEU A 653 15.05 19.78 0.84
CA LEU A 653 15.60 20.39 -0.39
C LEU A 653 16.02 19.35 -1.44
N TYR A 654 16.53 18.20 -1.00
CA TYR A 654 17.04 17.20 -1.93
C TYR A 654 15.94 16.27 -2.45
N ARG A 655 15.10 16.79 -3.34
CA ARG A 655 14.00 16.10 -4.00
C ARG A 655 13.79 16.66 -5.41
N PRO A 656 13.19 15.88 -6.35
CA PRO A 656 13.03 16.30 -7.74
C PRO A 656 12.41 17.69 -7.93
N GLY A 657 11.37 18.03 -7.15
CA GLY A 657 10.68 19.31 -7.24
C GLY A 657 11.57 20.53 -6.88
N PRO A 658 12.05 20.61 -5.62
CA PRO A 658 12.94 21.71 -5.21
C PRO A 658 14.23 21.79 -6.02
N MET A 659 14.77 20.65 -6.46
CA MET A 659 15.95 20.59 -7.32
C MET A 659 15.68 21.20 -8.70
N ALA A 660 14.53 20.86 -9.31
CA ALA A 660 14.13 21.42 -10.60
C ALA A 660 13.90 22.95 -10.53
N ALA A 661 13.45 23.45 -9.39
CA ALA A 661 13.30 24.88 -9.11
C ALA A 661 14.60 25.56 -8.61
N ASN A 662 15.72 24.85 -8.59
CA ASN A 662 17.05 25.32 -8.09
C ASN A 662 17.05 25.79 -6.63
N MET A 663 16.03 25.48 -5.84
CA MET A 663 15.90 25.96 -4.44
C MET A 663 17.04 25.48 -3.54
N HIS A 664 17.57 24.28 -3.79
CA HIS A 664 18.67 23.70 -3.03
C HIS A 664 19.98 24.51 -3.15
N ASN A 665 20.29 25.03 -4.35
CA ASN A 665 21.43 25.92 -4.55
C ASN A 665 21.18 27.31 -4.01
N ASP A 666 19.98 27.85 -4.21
CA ASP A 666 19.61 29.16 -3.68
C ASP A 666 19.67 29.19 -2.15
N TYR A 667 19.21 28.13 -1.47
CA TYR A 667 19.34 28.00 -0.02
C TYR A 667 20.81 27.99 0.41
N ALA A 668 21.64 27.14 -0.21
CA ALA A 668 23.06 27.08 0.09
C ALA A 668 23.81 28.38 -0.16
N ASP A 669 23.49 29.10 -1.24
CA ASP A 669 24.12 30.34 -1.60
C ASP A 669 23.70 31.51 -0.69
N ARG A 670 22.41 31.61 -0.35
CA ARG A 670 21.89 32.63 0.57
C ARG A 670 22.41 32.41 1.98
N LYS A 671 22.40 31.17 2.49
CA LYS A 671 23.00 30.84 3.79
C LYS A 671 24.45 31.27 3.91
N ASN A 672 25.26 31.03 2.88
CA ASN A 672 26.69 31.34 2.88
C ASN A 672 27.02 32.72 2.31
N ASN A 673 26.06 33.63 2.23
CA ASN A 673 26.23 35.00 1.73
C ASN A 673 26.83 35.11 0.31
N ARG A 674 26.66 34.04 -0.52
CA ARG A 674 27.04 34.06 -1.96
C ARG A 674 25.96 34.69 -2.82
N LYS A 675 24.72 34.75 -2.30
CA LYS A 675 23.56 35.38 -2.92
C LYS A 675 22.81 36.19 -1.85
N PRO A 676 22.23 37.39 -2.17
CA PRO A 676 21.44 38.17 -1.20
C PRO A 676 20.16 37.39 -0.83
N VAL A 677 19.71 37.53 0.42
CA VAL A 677 18.40 37.08 0.87
C VAL A 677 17.35 38.10 0.41
N GLU A 678 16.36 37.63 -0.31
CA GLU A 678 15.25 38.45 -0.81
C GLU A 678 13.94 37.92 -0.27
N TYR A 679 13.06 38.85 0.15
CA TYR A 679 11.70 38.55 0.61
C TYR A 679 10.72 39.22 -0.38
N PHE A 680 9.59 38.58 -0.66
CA PHE A 680 8.55 39.13 -1.53
C PHE A 680 7.86 40.38 -0.91
N HIS A 681 7.92 40.51 0.42
CA HIS A 681 7.47 41.68 1.17
C HIS A 681 8.26 41.77 2.49
N PRO A 682 8.53 42.98 3.05
CA PRO A 682 9.23 43.08 4.33
C PRO A 682 8.59 42.28 5.48
N ASP A 683 7.25 42.24 5.55
CA ASP A 683 6.51 41.49 6.57
C ASP A 683 6.71 39.97 6.47
N ALA A 684 7.23 39.46 5.35
CA ALA A 684 7.55 38.05 5.18
C ALA A 684 8.87 37.64 5.85
N GLU A 685 9.71 38.61 6.22
CA GLU A 685 11.02 38.33 6.83
C GLU A 685 10.90 37.49 8.09
N GLU A 686 10.02 37.84 9.03
CA GLU A 686 9.86 37.09 10.27
C GLU A 686 9.42 35.65 10.08
N LEU A 687 8.71 35.36 8.96
CA LEU A 687 8.19 34.01 8.64
C LEU A 687 9.19 33.14 7.87
N LEU A 688 10.12 33.80 7.13
CA LEU A 688 11.01 33.13 6.17
C LEU A 688 12.50 33.33 6.48
N ARG A 689 12.82 33.96 7.59
CA ARG A 689 14.22 34.24 7.99
C ARG A 689 15.04 32.97 8.10
N ASP A 690 14.49 31.94 8.77
CA ASP A 690 15.15 30.66 9.05
C ASP A 690 15.39 29.84 7.77
N THR A 691 14.71 30.18 6.68
CA THR A 691 14.85 29.52 5.38
C THR A 691 15.39 30.47 4.31
N TYR A 692 16.02 31.55 4.72
CA TYR A 692 16.67 32.54 3.83
C TYR A 692 15.73 33.08 2.73
N GLY A 693 14.46 33.34 3.08
CA GLY A 693 13.45 33.86 2.15
C GLY A 693 12.83 32.83 1.23
N LEU A 694 13.07 31.52 1.45
CA LEU A 694 12.54 30.45 0.64
C LEU A 694 11.40 29.72 1.37
N MET A 695 10.27 29.47 0.69
CA MET A 695 9.17 28.68 1.23
C MET A 695 9.40 27.19 0.95
N ILE A 696 10.37 26.57 1.63
CA ILE A 696 10.67 25.15 1.49
C ILE A 696 9.69 24.25 2.23
N TYR A 697 8.94 24.80 3.19
CA TYR A 697 8.01 24.08 4.04
C TYR A 697 6.54 24.43 3.74
N GLN A 698 5.65 23.46 3.88
CA GLN A 698 4.20 23.64 3.77
C GLN A 698 3.67 24.58 4.87
N GLU A 699 4.24 24.47 6.05
CA GLU A 699 3.95 25.31 7.22
C GLU A 699 4.25 26.78 6.95
N SER A 700 5.31 27.10 6.18
CA SER A 700 5.60 28.46 5.75
C SER A 700 4.50 29.03 4.87
N VAL A 701 3.94 28.24 3.95
CA VAL A 701 2.78 28.62 3.13
C VAL A 701 1.57 28.93 4.02
N MET A 702 1.32 28.11 5.03
CA MET A 702 0.20 28.29 5.97
C MET A 702 0.38 29.56 6.82
N ARG A 703 1.58 29.83 7.32
CA ARG A 703 1.90 31.05 8.09
C ARG A 703 1.78 32.31 7.23
N VAL A 704 2.21 32.26 5.96
CA VAL A 704 2.03 33.39 5.03
C VAL A 704 0.55 33.66 4.80
N ALA A 705 -0.27 32.62 4.57
CA ALA A 705 -1.72 32.78 4.41
C ALA A 705 -2.37 33.35 5.69
N GLN A 706 -1.94 32.93 6.86
CA GLN A 706 -2.41 33.44 8.15
C GLN A 706 -2.08 34.92 8.31
N LYS A 707 -0.81 35.32 8.11
CA LYS A 707 -0.37 36.67 8.33
C LYS A 707 -0.89 37.65 7.28
N PHE A 708 -0.79 37.31 6.01
CA PHE A 708 -1.11 38.22 4.91
C PHE A 708 -2.60 38.24 4.56
N ALA A 709 -3.30 37.11 4.62
CA ALA A 709 -4.71 37.03 4.25
C ALA A 709 -5.67 36.85 5.43
N GLY A 710 -5.16 36.85 6.68
CA GLY A 710 -5.98 36.71 7.88
C GLY A 710 -6.63 35.33 8.04
N TYR A 711 -6.09 34.31 7.39
CA TYR A 711 -6.62 32.94 7.47
C TYR A 711 -6.39 32.35 8.87
N THR A 712 -7.34 31.57 9.34
CA THR A 712 -7.06 30.61 10.41
C THR A 712 -6.12 29.51 9.88
N LEU A 713 -5.37 28.85 10.75
CA LEU A 713 -4.49 27.75 10.33
C LEU A 713 -5.26 26.60 9.67
N ALA A 714 -6.51 26.34 10.10
CA ALA A 714 -7.39 25.38 9.46
C ALA A 714 -7.74 25.76 8.00
N GLN A 715 -8.06 27.03 7.75
CA GLN A 715 -8.28 27.56 6.39
C GLN A 715 -6.99 27.50 5.54
N ALA A 716 -5.86 27.82 6.15
CA ALA A 716 -4.55 27.79 5.48
C ALA A 716 -4.16 26.35 5.05
N ASP A 717 -4.50 25.31 5.86
CA ASP A 717 -4.31 23.93 5.44
C ASP A 717 -5.23 23.52 4.28
N ASN A 718 -6.46 24.01 4.25
CA ASN A 718 -7.36 23.79 3.12
C ASN A 718 -6.83 24.43 1.83
N LEU A 719 -6.34 25.67 1.89
CA LEU A 719 -5.65 26.35 0.78
C LEU A 719 -4.47 25.52 0.26
N ARG A 720 -3.58 25.11 1.15
CA ARG A 720 -2.43 24.25 0.83
C ARG A 720 -2.84 22.97 0.11
N LYS A 721 -3.93 22.29 0.56
CA LYS A 721 -4.45 21.07 -0.07
C LYS A 721 -5.06 21.32 -1.44
N ALA A 722 -5.81 22.42 -1.60
CA ALA A 722 -6.38 22.80 -2.89
C ALA A 722 -5.28 23.02 -3.93
N MET A 723 -4.21 23.68 -3.54
CA MET A 723 -3.02 23.90 -4.38
C MET A 723 -2.34 22.58 -4.75
N GLY A 724 -2.10 21.71 -3.78
CA GLY A 724 -1.43 20.42 -4.01
C GLY A 724 -2.21 19.44 -4.92
N LYS A 725 -3.55 19.50 -4.88
CA LYS A 725 -4.42 18.68 -5.75
C LYS A 725 -4.64 19.26 -7.15
N LYS A 726 -4.27 20.52 -7.39
CA LYS A 726 -4.41 21.24 -8.68
C LYS A 726 -5.83 21.21 -9.27
N ILE A 727 -6.85 21.20 -8.43
CA ILE A 727 -8.24 21.25 -8.87
C ILE A 727 -8.56 22.69 -9.24
N ARG A 728 -8.73 22.96 -10.54
CA ARG A 728 -8.88 24.33 -11.08
C ARG A 728 -9.99 25.14 -10.42
N SER A 729 -11.17 24.55 -10.24
CA SER A 729 -12.32 25.23 -9.58
C SER A 729 -12.05 25.56 -8.10
N ALA A 730 -11.37 24.68 -7.37
CA ALA A 730 -10.98 24.92 -6.00
C ALA A 730 -9.91 26.02 -5.91
N MET A 731 -8.95 26.02 -6.84
CA MET A 731 -7.90 27.05 -6.91
C MET A 731 -8.45 28.44 -7.21
N GLU A 732 -9.42 28.57 -8.12
CA GLU A 732 -10.07 29.84 -8.43
C GLU A 732 -10.81 30.40 -7.22
N LYS A 733 -11.57 29.57 -6.52
CA LYS A 733 -12.26 29.95 -5.28
C LYS A 733 -11.30 30.40 -4.17
N GLU A 734 -10.21 29.64 -3.97
CA GLU A 734 -9.19 30.00 -2.99
C GLU A 734 -8.46 31.30 -3.36
N ARG A 735 -8.23 31.56 -4.63
CA ARG A 735 -7.63 32.82 -5.10
C ARG A 735 -8.49 34.02 -4.75
N GLU A 736 -9.79 33.97 -4.99
CA GLU A 736 -10.73 35.05 -4.64
C GLU A 736 -10.75 35.29 -3.13
N SER A 737 -10.84 34.22 -2.34
CA SER A 737 -10.84 34.29 -0.88
C SER A 737 -9.53 34.86 -0.32
N PHE A 738 -8.40 34.43 -0.86
CA PHE A 738 -7.08 34.90 -0.46
C PHE A 738 -6.87 36.39 -0.77
N THR A 739 -7.24 36.80 -1.99
CA THR A 739 -7.14 38.22 -2.43
C THR A 739 -8.01 39.11 -1.54
N SER A 740 -9.27 38.74 -1.31
CA SER A 740 -10.17 39.50 -0.43
C SER A 740 -9.64 39.56 1.03
N GLY A 741 -9.06 38.45 1.49
CA GLY A 741 -8.41 38.39 2.80
C GLY A 741 -7.24 39.38 2.91
N MET A 742 -6.34 39.40 1.94
CA MET A 742 -5.21 40.33 1.91
C MET A 742 -5.65 41.79 1.85
N GLU A 743 -6.67 42.12 1.03
CA GLU A 743 -7.24 43.48 0.98
C GLU A 743 -7.81 43.90 2.34
N SER A 744 -8.47 42.99 3.07
CA SER A 744 -8.99 43.24 4.41
C SER A 744 -7.88 43.50 5.45
N MET A 745 -6.69 42.93 5.22
CA MET A 745 -5.49 43.12 6.04
C MET A 745 -4.71 44.38 5.64
N GLY A 746 -5.16 45.14 4.61
CA GLY A 746 -4.58 46.41 4.18
C GLY A 746 -3.54 46.31 3.07
N TYR A 747 -3.39 45.16 2.42
CA TYR A 747 -2.52 44.98 1.26
C TYR A 747 -3.27 45.26 -0.06
N ASP A 748 -2.55 45.77 -1.08
CA ASP A 748 -3.17 46.03 -2.37
C ASP A 748 -3.41 44.76 -3.21
N THR A 749 -4.34 44.85 -4.17
CA THR A 749 -4.74 43.75 -5.03
C THR A 749 -3.57 43.20 -5.85
N LYS A 750 -2.63 44.07 -6.28
CA LYS A 750 -1.48 43.64 -7.08
C LYS A 750 -0.55 42.76 -6.28
N LEU A 751 -0.22 43.20 -5.06
CA LEU A 751 0.58 42.39 -4.14
C LEU A 751 -0.12 41.08 -3.82
N SER A 752 -1.45 41.07 -3.65
CA SER A 752 -2.24 39.85 -3.38
C SER A 752 -2.11 38.83 -4.50
N GLU A 753 -2.17 39.27 -5.76
CA GLU A 753 -1.96 38.40 -6.91
C GLU A 753 -0.54 37.85 -7.00
N GLU A 754 0.46 38.70 -6.76
CA GLU A 754 1.87 38.33 -6.75
C GLU A 754 2.15 37.29 -5.65
N VAL A 755 1.66 37.50 -4.43
CA VAL A 755 1.83 36.58 -3.29
C VAL A 755 1.11 35.27 -3.57
N PHE A 756 -0.12 35.29 -4.08
CA PHE A 756 -0.84 34.04 -4.42
C PHE A 756 -0.11 33.24 -5.51
N GLN A 757 0.48 33.93 -6.49
CA GLN A 757 1.27 33.26 -7.52
C GLN A 757 2.54 32.60 -6.95
N VAL A 758 3.23 33.33 -6.07
CA VAL A 758 4.41 32.80 -5.34
C VAL A 758 4.04 31.58 -4.52
N ILE A 759 2.99 31.66 -3.70
CA ILE A 759 2.50 30.54 -2.89
C ILE A 759 2.13 29.34 -3.79
N SER A 760 1.44 29.58 -4.90
CA SER A 760 1.03 28.51 -5.82
C SER A 760 2.22 27.78 -6.45
N GLN A 761 3.29 28.48 -6.76
CA GLN A 761 4.52 27.88 -7.28
C GLN A 761 5.22 27.02 -6.22
N PHE A 762 5.31 27.51 -4.99
CA PHE A 762 5.97 26.79 -3.90
C PHE A 762 5.14 25.65 -3.33
N ALA A 763 3.81 25.73 -3.36
CA ALA A 763 2.93 24.65 -2.86
C ALA A 763 3.16 23.30 -3.56
N ASP A 764 3.65 23.32 -4.81
CA ASP A 764 4.02 22.12 -5.56
C ASP A 764 5.29 21.43 -5.03
N TYR A 765 6.16 22.18 -4.37
CA TYR A 765 7.50 21.74 -3.97
C TYR A 765 7.71 21.74 -2.46
N ALA A 766 6.87 22.44 -1.71
CA ALA A 766 6.96 22.59 -0.27
C ALA A 766 6.84 21.23 0.43
N PHE A 767 7.66 21.06 1.48
CA PHE A 767 7.71 19.80 2.24
C PHE A 767 7.06 19.95 3.62
N ASN A 768 6.61 18.83 4.20
CA ASN A 768 6.13 18.82 5.57
C ASN A 768 7.32 19.07 6.52
N LYS A 769 7.29 20.21 7.24
CA LYS A 769 8.33 20.60 8.19
C LYS A 769 8.49 19.56 9.30
N SER A 770 7.39 19.08 9.86
CA SER A 770 7.38 18.08 10.92
C SER A 770 8.10 16.78 10.49
N HIS A 771 7.85 16.30 9.26
CA HIS A 771 8.53 15.13 8.71
C HIS A 771 10.03 15.39 8.51
N SER A 772 10.37 16.57 8.01
CA SER A 772 11.75 17.00 7.76
C SER A 772 12.58 17.04 9.04
N TYR A 773 12.01 17.54 10.13
CA TYR A 773 12.67 17.63 11.42
C TYR A 773 12.80 16.24 12.08
N GLY A 774 11.75 15.40 12.04
CA GLY A 774 11.81 14.02 12.56
C GLY A 774 12.92 13.20 11.91
N TYR A 775 12.98 13.21 10.60
CA TYR A 775 14.02 12.51 9.85
C TYR A 775 15.37 13.22 9.91
N GLY A 776 15.39 14.53 10.06
CA GLY A 776 16.59 15.30 10.37
C GLY A 776 17.22 14.87 11.69
N LEU A 777 16.41 14.55 12.72
CA LEU A 777 16.90 14.07 14.00
C LEU A 777 17.58 12.69 13.88
N VAL A 778 16.98 11.75 13.15
CA VAL A 778 17.62 10.45 12.87
C VAL A 778 18.91 10.62 12.07
N ALA A 779 18.92 11.53 11.09
CA ALA A 779 20.13 11.84 10.32
C ALA A 779 21.23 12.43 11.22
N TYR A 780 20.88 13.34 12.11
CA TYR A 780 21.80 13.91 13.09
C TYR A 780 22.35 12.87 14.07
N GLN A 781 21.47 12.02 14.64
CA GLN A 781 21.88 10.94 15.54
C GLN A 781 22.88 9.99 14.88
N THR A 782 22.63 9.59 13.63
CA THR A 782 23.52 8.71 12.88
C THR A 782 24.84 9.42 12.50
N ALA A 783 24.81 10.71 12.21
CA ALA A 783 26.02 11.52 11.99
C ALA A 783 26.85 11.67 13.26
N PHE A 784 26.19 11.93 14.40
CA PHE A 784 26.83 12.01 15.72
C PHE A 784 27.56 10.71 16.07
N LEU A 785 26.87 9.56 15.91
CA LEU A 785 27.48 8.26 16.16
C LEU A 785 28.68 8.02 15.26
N LYS A 786 28.58 8.36 14.00
CA LYS A 786 29.70 8.25 13.06
C LYS A 786 30.87 9.17 13.42
N ALA A 787 30.59 10.41 13.85
CA ALA A 787 31.62 11.37 14.22
C ALA A 787 32.35 11.00 15.51
N HIS A 788 31.63 10.54 16.55
CA HIS A 788 32.18 10.30 17.87
C HIS A 788 32.62 8.86 18.13
N TYR A 789 31.91 7.89 17.52
CA TYR A 789 32.12 6.45 17.73
C TYR A 789 32.24 5.70 16.39
N PRO A 790 33.18 6.11 15.51
CA PRO A 790 33.24 5.61 14.14
C PRO A 790 33.40 4.10 14.03
N VAL A 791 34.15 3.46 14.94
CA VAL A 791 34.43 2.02 14.89
C VAL A 791 33.17 1.22 15.22
N GLN A 792 32.46 1.64 16.29
CA GLN A 792 31.21 1.00 16.72
C GLN A 792 30.10 1.21 15.70
N TYR A 793 29.95 2.45 15.24
CA TYR A 793 28.93 2.80 14.24
C TYR A 793 29.14 2.03 12.92
N MET A 794 30.35 1.99 12.39
CA MET A 794 30.63 1.26 11.16
C MET A 794 30.48 -0.26 11.32
N ALA A 795 30.81 -0.82 12.49
CA ALA A 795 30.55 -2.23 12.79
C ALA A 795 29.05 -2.56 12.80
N ALA A 796 28.24 -1.74 13.44
CA ALA A 796 26.79 -1.88 13.44
C ALA A 796 26.19 -1.71 12.03
N LEU A 797 26.65 -0.72 11.28
CA LEU A 797 26.20 -0.46 9.93
C LEU A 797 26.51 -1.63 8.98
N MET A 798 27.73 -2.17 9.04
CA MET A 798 28.13 -3.34 8.24
C MET A 798 27.34 -4.58 8.65
N THR A 799 27.02 -4.75 9.92
CA THR A 799 26.15 -5.82 10.41
C THR A 799 24.74 -5.73 9.79
N SER A 800 24.17 -4.54 9.68
CA SER A 800 22.84 -4.31 9.13
C SER A 800 22.68 -4.67 7.65
N VAL A 801 23.78 -4.75 6.89
CA VAL A 801 23.77 -5.06 5.45
C VAL A 801 24.27 -6.48 5.13
N LYS A 802 24.65 -7.27 6.13
CA LYS A 802 25.08 -8.65 5.93
C LYS A 802 23.97 -9.46 5.24
N GLY A 803 24.37 -10.32 4.29
CA GLY A 803 23.40 -11.14 3.54
C GLY A 803 22.55 -10.39 2.50
N ARG A 804 22.72 -9.07 2.36
CA ARG A 804 22.05 -8.23 1.35
C ARG A 804 22.90 -8.10 0.08
N LYS A 805 22.65 -7.04 -0.71
CA LYS A 805 23.41 -6.79 -1.94
C LYS A 805 24.90 -6.58 -1.63
N LYS A 806 25.75 -7.21 -2.41
CA LYS A 806 27.22 -7.11 -2.26
C LYS A 806 27.73 -5.67 -2.39
N GLU A 807 27.02 -4.86 -3.18
CA GLU A 807 27.34 -3.46 -3.43
C GLU A 807 27.32 -2.62 -2.15
N ASP A 808 26.32 -2.82 -1.30
CA ASP A 808 26.17 -2.07 -0.03
C ASP A 808 27.34 -2.37 0.91
N SER A 809 27.70 -3.65 1.07
CA SER A 809 28.87 -4.05 1.87
C SER A 809 30.17 -3.47 1.33
N ALA A 810 30.34 -3.43 0.01
CA ALA A 810 31.54 -2.88 -0.63
C ALA A 810 31.68 -1.36 -0.38
N ILE A 811 30.57 -0.62 -0.43
CA ILE A 811 30.55 0.83 -0.14
C ILE A 811 31.03 1.09 1.29
N TYR A 812 30.48 0.39 2.27
CA TYR A 812 30.86 0.61 3.67
C TYR A 812 32.26 0.11 4.03
N LEU A 813 32.73 -0.98 3.42
CA LEU A 813 34.14 -1.41 3.53
C LEU A 813 35.08 -0.36 2.98
N ASN A 814 34.75 0.26 1.85
CA ASN A 814 35.55 1.34 1.29
C ASN A 814 35.51 2.60 2.15
N GLU A 815 34.37 2.89 2.77
CA GLU A 815 34.24 4.02 3.72
C GLU A 815 35.14 3.78 4.95
N CYS A 816 35.16 2.58 5.52
CA CYS A 816 36.08 2.25 6.62
C CYS A 816 37.54 2.54 6.24
N ARG A 817 37.95 2.16 5.04
CA ARG A 817 39.33 2.45 4.53
C ARG A 817 39.57 3.96 4.40
N HIS A 818 38.58 4.70 3.90
CA HIS A 818 38.69 6.16 3.78
C HIS A 818 38.82 6.82 5.15
N MET A 819 38.12 6.32 6.15
CA MET A 819 38.18 6.78 7.54
C MET A 819 39.47 6.30 8.27
N GLY A 820 40.31 5.51 7.63
CA GLY A 820 41.51 4.93 8.24
C GLY A 820 41.22 3.79 9.24
N LEU A 821 40.03 3.21 9.17
CA LEU A 821 39.61 2.07 10.00
C LEU A 821 40.01 0.76 9.33
N GLU A 822 40.81 -0.05 10.03
CA GLU A 822 41.11 -1.41 9.60
C GLU A 822 39.89 -2.31 9.77
N VAL A 823 39.53 -3.05 8.72
CA VAL A 823 38.59 -4.17 8.80
C VAL A 823 39.39 -5.45 8.69
N ALA A 824 39.55 -6.17 9.80
CA ALA A 824 40.36 -7.37 9.89
C ALA A 824 39.74 -8.53 9.11
N VAL A 825 40.57 -9.40 8.55
CA VAL A 825 40.09 -10.64 7.91
C VAL A 825 39.38 -11.55 8.94
N PRO A 826 38.45 -12.40 8.51
CA PRO A 826 37.77 -13.32 9.43
C PRO A 826 38.78 -14.25 10.12
N ASP A 827 38.74 -14.32 11.45
CA ASP A 827 39.57 -15.20 12.26
C ASP A 827 38.68 -15.90 13.30
N VAL A 828 38.60 -17.21 13.23
CA VAL A 828 37.74 -18.04 14.10
C VAL A 828 38.03 -17.86 15.60
N ASN A 829 39.27 -17.41 15.96
CA ASN A 829 39.63 -17.20 17.36
C ASN A 829 39.18 -15.85 17.94
N THR A 830 38.90 -14.86 17.09
CA THR A 830 38.58 -13.50 17.49
C THR A 830 37.26 -12.98 16.94
N ALA A 831 36.80 -13.56 15.81
CA ALA A 831 35.57 -13.11 15.18
C ALA A 831 34.31 -13.59 15.94
N GLN A 832 33.34 -12.69 16.01
CA GLN A 832 31.99 -12.99 16.53
C GLN A 832 31.02 -13.27 15.38
N MET A 833 29.79 -13.51 15.69
CA MET A 833 28.72 -13.69 14.71
C MET A 833 28.57 -12.45 13.81
N ASN A 834 28.57 -11.26 14.40
CA ASN A 834 28.44 -9.97 13.74
C ASN A 834 29.80 -9.26 13.64
N TYR A 835 29.86 -8.16 12.89
CA TYR A 835 31.01 -7.27 12.91
C TYR A 835 31.17 -6.69 14.32
N TYR A 836 32.39 -6.68 14.82
CA TYR A 836 32.67 -6.29 16.22
C TYR A 836 33.88 -5.34 16.30
N PRO A 837 33.79 -4.26 17.10
CA PRO A 837 34.90 -3.34 17.32
C PRO A 837 35.95 -3.91 18.28
N ASP A 838 37.18 -4.13 17.80
CA ASP A 838 38.31 -4.53 18.63
C ASP A 838 39.13 -3.30 19.04
N ILE A 839 38.86 -2.79 20.23
CA ILE A 839 39.48 -1.58 20.77
C ILE A 839 40.63 -1.93 21.70
N LYS A 840 40.69 -3.15 22.27
CA LYS A 840 41.53 -3.53 23.41
C LYS A 840 42.76 -4.35 23.06
N SER A 841 43.04 -4.67 21.82
CA SER A 841 44.17 -5.56 21.43
C SER A 841 45.55 -4.86 21.42
N GLY A 842 46.01 -4.38 22.59
CA GLY A 842 47.42 -3.93 22.77
C GLY A 842 47.73 -2.60 22.05
N ASN A 843 48.98 -2.40 21.62
CA ASN A 843 49.49 -1.21 20.93
C ASN A 843 48.94 -1.00 19.48
N ARG A 844 47.83 -1.62 19.09
CA ARG A 844 47.24 -1.48 17.75
C ARG A 844 46.16 -0.44 17.73
N SER A 845 45.98 0.25 16.59
CA SER A 845 44.83 1.13 16.35
C SER A 845 43.53 0.35 16.44
N PRO A 846 42.42 0.97 16.91
CA PRO A 846 41.10 0.35 16.89
C PRO A 846 40.73 -0.17 15.51
N ARG A 847 40.15 -1.37 15.43
CA ARG A 847 39.77 -2.04 14.18
C ARG A 847 38.39 -2.71 14.29
N ILE A 848 37.81 -3.06 13.17
CA ILE A 848 36.58 -3.84 13.08
C ILE A 848 36.94 -5.29 12.72
N VAL A 849 36.53 -6.25 13.55
CA VAL A 849 36.66 -7.67 13.26
C VAL A 849 35.52 -8.12 12.37
N TYR A 850 35.84 -8.85 11.30
CA TYR A 850 34.84 -9.32 10.34
C TYR A 850 33.92 -10.38 10.95
N GLY A 851 32.60 -10.19 10.84
CA GLY A 851 31.60 -11.11 11.38
C GLY A 851 31.54 -12.45 10.61
N LEU A 852 31.53 -13.58 11.32
CA LEU A 852 31.51 -14.91 10.69
C LEU A 852 30.23 -15.14 9.88
N SER A 853 29.08 -14.66 10.34
CA SER A 853 27.81 -14.79 9.60
C SER A 853 27.72 -13.92 8.34
N ALA A 854 28.66 -13.02 8.11
CA ALA A 854 28.77 -12.26 6.86
C ALA A 854 29.53 -13.03 5.76
N ILE A 855 30.13 -14.17 6.10
CA ILE A 855 30.81 -15.05 5.14
C ILE A 855 29.73 -15.91 4.46
N ARG A 856 29.76 -15.95 3.13
CA ARG A 856 28.81 -16.73 2.35
C ARG A 856 28.88 -18.23 2.73
N ASN A 857 27.73 -18.85 2.97
CA ASN A 857 27.55 -20.25 3.35
C ASN A 857 28.12 -20.61 4.74
N VAL A 858 28.35 -19.61 5.60
CA VAL A 858 28.55 -19.82 7.03
C VAL A 858 27.25 -19.43 7.74
N GLY A 859 26.62 -20.40 8.41
CA GLY A 859 25.36 -20.24 9.12
C GLY A 859 25.57 -19.88 10.59
#